data_402860127051f3cb82f7b96792e3cf35
#
_entry.id   402860127051f3cb82f7b96792e3cf35
#
_cell.length_a   1.000
_cell.length_b   1.000
_cell.length_c   1.000
_cell.angle_alpha   90.00
_cell.angle_beta   90.00
_cell.angle_gamma   90.00
#
_symmetry.space_group_name_H-M   'P 1'
#
loop_
_entity.id
_entity.type
_entity.pdbx_description
1 polymer ?
#
loop_
_entity_poly.entity_id
_entity_poly.type
_entity_poly.pdbx_seq_one_letter_code
_entity_poly.pdbx_strand_id
1 'polypeptide(L)'
;MSVIHRLRNSAACLALLAAAVQLASPAAAQQLAANAPNTVSANMAAGGIETVVVTGTAFDPDTAPAKASLDTTEPQTIINKSYIEDSVSETADYTTILAIAPGMTGIDVNGPGLSDGGVKNTMRGLPDGSFGMTFDGIPFGDTNGPSHHSESYFPATTIGSIAVERGPGNAGNLGAATYGGSVNLFSEALTSDTHARVSATAGSWGTSMFNGNYQTGDFALGSLTNRVMVNLQDTNTAGYLTYQSSAAQNVLLKTQTELAPGWTLTAFANYNGLFQVLNDNSGATPAQLTTFGKDYALQITNPAAGSYAAYNHVHKKTDMDYLRLQGDVGGGFAIDDTAYTYAYVNKTLSTTSIQQTAANIAAGITQGNGSIVGGVSFKNDVPGYTKQNAFRVWGNIFRASKDFDFGWLTGQLRAGVWWESSTSQRARSDYDATKCFASTNCNPWHDQTFADSRLVASNKSAALGGGFFEYQEHSSWNQYQPFVELELHPLPDLTITPGFKYVEWEHNVNAVLEQKRVPVGPNVQSFTTYHDLPFATVNYKLQPSWSVYAQYAQGIYVPDISAFEQTTLTRVLPQAQTTTNYQFGTVYYADNFTVDADIYYIGVNNNIVFQACNLSPIFGSAGETCAINTGVATYKGIEGEGTYAFDGDLEGLSVFLNGSLGSAKTQGKWIKGAPMWTSASGIFYKMGIWKFSVIDKLVGQQYSDAGNTAFYKLGAYNNMDAKASVSWENLEFGLGISNVLNSRSLAAVGVNDKTPIGGSSVNDITNRGSSLDQYYYQPSRGFQFTVKARF
;
A
#
# COMPACT_ATOMS: atom_id res chain seq x y z
N MET A 1 -10.08 -31.34 13.52
CA MET A 1 -10.94 -30.59 14.48
C MET A 1 -10.96 -29.07 14.27
N SER A 2 -10.00 -28.47 13.56
CA SER A 2 -9.95 -27.00 13.36
C SER A 2 -10.94 -26.47 12.31
N VAL A 3 -11.31 -27.23 11.30
CA VAL A 3 -12.22 -26.83 10.22
C VAL A 3 -13.67 -26.66 10.71
N ILE A 4 -14.11 -27.51 11.64
CA ILE A 4 -15.50 -27.47 12.19
C ILE A 4 -15.70 -26.27 13.13
N HIS A 5 -14.64 -25.82 13.81
CA HIS A 5 -14.72 -24.62 14.68
C HIS A 5 -14.75 -23.32 13.85
N ARG A 6 -14.09 -23.28 12.69
CA ARG A 6 -14.10 -22.13 11.78
C ARG A 6 -15.42 -21.98 11.02
N LEU A 7 -16.06 -23.07 10.65
CA LEU A 7 -17.41 -23.07 10.07
C LEU A 7 -18.49 -22.57 11.03
N ARG A 8 -18.31 -22.73 12.35
CA ARG A 8 -19.23 -22.20 13.36
C ARG A 8 -19.19 -20.66 13.48
N ASN A 9 -18.04 -20.04 13.27
CA ASN A 9 -17.91 -18.58 13.32
C ASN A 9 -18.50 -17.91 12.05
N SER A 10 -18.34 -18.53 10.89
CA SER A 10 -18.96 -18.06 9.64
C SER A 10 -20.50 -18.21 9.67
N ALA A 11 -21.01 -19.26 10.33
CA ALA A 11 -22.44 -19.45 10.52
C ALA A 11 -23.06 -18.45 11.51
N ALA A 12 -22.29 -17.97 12.50
CA ALA A 12 -22.74 -16.91 13.43
C ALA A 12 -22.84 -15.54 12.74
N CYS A 13 -21.93 -15.23 11.80
CA CYS A 13 -22.00 -14.01 10.98
C CYS A 13 -23.20 -14.06 10.01
N LEU A 14 -23.47 -15.21 9.41
CA LEU A 14 -24.66 -15.43 8.58
C LEU A 14 -25.98 -15.29 9.37
N ALA A 15 -26.01 -15.73 10.64
CA ALA A 15 -27.17 -15.60 11.50
C ALA A 15 -27.42 -14.16 11.93
N LEU A 16 -26.38 -13.36 12.16
CA LEU A 16 -26.48 -11.93 12.50
C LEU A 16 -26.96 -11.10 11.30
N LEU A 17 -26.52 -11.42 10.07
CA LEU A 17 -27.03 -10.75 8.86
C LEU A 17 -28.47 -11.18 8.55
N ALA A 18 -28.83 -12.44 8.73
CA ALA A 18 -30.21 -12.91 8.56
C ALA A 18 -31.17 -12.24 9.55
N ALA A 19 -30.72 -11.95 10.77
CA ALA A 19 -31.49 -11.20 11.78
C ALA A 19 -31.62 -9.72 11.40
N ALA A 20 -30.62 -9.10 10.79
CA ALA A 20 -30.66 -7.70 10.31
C ALA A 20 -31.60 -7.54 9.10
N VAL A 21 -31.66 -8.55 8.21
CA VAL A 21 -32.55 -8.57 7.05
C VAL A 21 -34.03 -8.79 7.44
N GLN A 22 -34.31 -9.46 8.57
CA GLN A 22 -35.69 -9.64 9.05
C GLN A 22 -36.31 -8.40 9.70
N LEU A 23 -35.52 -7.36 10.01
CA LEU A 23 -35.98 -6.09 10.58
C LEU A 23 -36.38 -5.04 9.53
N ALA A 24 -36.12 -5.29 8.25
CA ALA A 24 -36.55 -4.46 7.13
C ALA A 24 -37.92 -4.97 6.59
N SER A 25 -39.03 -4.46 7.09
CA SER A 25 -40.38 -4.79 6.60
C SER A 25 -40.59 -4.22 5.19
N PRO A 26 -41.08 -4.99 4.20
CA PRO A 26 -41.31 -4.50 2.85
C PRO A 26 -42.70 -3.79 2.70
N ALA A 27 -42.98 -2.79 3.51
CA ALA A 27 -44.29 -2.12 3.49
C ALA A 27 -44.28 -0.63 3.08
N ALA A 28 -43.13 -0.06 2.63
CA ALA A 28 -43.02 1.34 2.24
C ALA A 28 -42.40 1.61 0.86
N ALA A 29 -42.12 0.59 0.05
CA ALA A 29 -41.40 0.72 -1.21
C ALA A 29 -42.26 0.73 -2.49
N GLN A 30 -43.50 1.10 -2.41
CA GLN A 30 -44.38 1.19 -3.58
C GLN A 30 -45.17 2.50 -3.64
N GLN A 31 -44.47 3.64 -3.71
CA GLN A 31 -45.03 4.87 -4.30
C GLN A 31 -44.04 6.01 -4.23
N LEU A 32 -43.08 6.08 -5.15
CA LEU A 32 -42.34 7.31 -5.52
C LEU A 32 -41.30 7.05 -6.63
N ALA A 33 -41.72 6.35 -7.66
CA ALA A 33 -40.92 6.27 -8.89
C ALA A 33 -41.70 6.94 -10.03
N ALA A 34 -41.73 8.27 -10.02
CA ALA A 34 -41.98 9.09 -11.22
C ALA A 34 -41.70 10.56 -10.89
N ASN A 35 -40.76 11.16 -11.64
CA ASN A 35 -40.48 12.58 -11.74
C ASN A 35 -39.56 13.21 -10.66
N ALA A 36 -38.26 13.04 -10.85
CA ALA A 36 -37.33 14.08 -10.46
C ALA A 36 -36.30 14.27 -11.58
N PRO A 37 -36.08 15.49 -12.08
CA PRO A 37 -34.96 15.76 -13.00
C PRO A 37 -33.65 15.63 -12.23
N ASN A 38 -32.67 14.99 -12.86
CA ASN A 38 -31.30 14.90 -12.38
C ASN A 38 -30.66 16.31 -12.33
N THR A 39 -30.86 17.01 -11.24
CA THR A 39 -30.03 18.14 -10.85
C THR A 39 -29.19 17.66 -9.67
N VAL A 40 -28.00 17.11 -9.94
CA VAL A 40 -26.97 16.95 -8.92
C VAL A 40 -26.51 18.36 -8.57
N SER A 41 -27.03 18.89 -7.47
CA SER A 41 -26.51 20.12 -6.87
C SER A 41 -25.06 19.85 -6.47
N ALA A 42 -24.14 20.56 -7.10
CA ALA A 42 -22.77 20.65 -6.67
C ALA A 42 -22.72 21.32 -5.30
N ASN A 43 -22.81 20.56 -4.22
CA ASN A 43 -22.38 21.03 -2.92
C ASN A 43 -20.86 21.02 -2.94
N MET A 44 -20.25 22.19 -3.15
CA MET A 44 -18.85 22.41 -2.89
C MET A 44 -18.60 22.07 -1.41
N ALA A 45 -17.95 20.94 -1.16
CA ALA A 45 -17.43 20.64 0.16
C ALA A 45 -16.32 21.65 0.43
N ALA A 46 -16.56 22.57 1.36
CA ALA A 46 -15.57 23.51 1.83
C ALA A 46 -14.39 22.74 2.44
N GLY A 47 -13.19 22.92 1.90
CA GLY A 47 -11.95 22.54 2.53
C GLY A 47 -11.23 21.33 1.95
N GLY A 48 -10.41 21.54 0.94
CA GLY A 48 -9.04 21.05 0.84
C GLY A 48 -8.73 19.57 0.73
N ILE A 49 -9.64 18.69 0.50
CA ILE A 49 -9.46 17.52 -0.35
C ILE A 49 -10.40 17.77 -1.50
N GLU A 50 -9.87 17.87 -2.70
CA GLU A 50 -10.73 17.82 -3.87
C GLU A 50 -11.55 16.53 -3.76
N THR A 51 -12.78 16.68 -3.27
CA THR A 51 -13.81 15.73 -3.67
C THR A 51 -13.83 15.91 -5.16
N VAL A 52 -13.27 14.96 -5.91
CA VAL A 52 -13.23 15.05 -7.36
C VAL A 52 -14.67 15.06 -7.81
N VAL A 53 -15.24 16.26 -7.89
CA VAL A 53 -16.52 16.47 -8.51
C VAL A 53 -16.25 16.38 -9.98
N VAL A 54 -16.52 15.22 -10.53
CA VAL A 54 -16.59 15.04 -11.98
C VAL A 54 -17.79 15.84 -12.46
N THR A 55 -17.57 17.13 -12.74
CA THR A 55 -18.57 17.98 -13.38
C THR A 55 -18.76 17.49 -14.80
N GLY A 56 -19.98 17.06 -15.09
CA GLY A 56 -20.37 16.33 -16.25
C GLY A 56 -20.04 16.97 -17.60
N THR A 57 -19.51 16.13 -18.42
CA THR A 57 -19.74 16.08 -19.87
C THR A 57 -20.25 14.68 -20.19
N ALA A 58 -20.88 14.49 -21.35
CA ALA A 58 -21.62 13.29 -21.75
C ALA A 58 -20.88 11.95 -21.71
N PHE A 59 -19.62 11.92 -21.26
CA PHE A 59 -18.85 10.71 -21.07
C PHE A 59 -19.32 9.99 -19.79
N ASP A 60 -19.85 8.77 -19.94
CA ASP A 60 -20.29 7.95 -18.81
C ASP A 60 -19.09 7.63 -17.92
N PRO A 61 -19.02 8.16 -16.69
CA PRO A 61 -17.89 7.91 -15.78
C PRO A 61 -17.73 6.42 -15.43
N ASP A 62 -18.77 5.62 -15.60
CA ASP A 62 -18.74 4.19 -15.32
C ASP A 62 -18.01 3.36 -16.39
N THR A 63 -17.73 3.93 -17.56
CA THR A 63 -17.02 3.21 -18.63
C THR A 63 -15.51 3.44 -18.65
N ALA A 64 -15.02 4.48 -17.99
CA ALA A 64 -13.58 4.76 -17.89
C ALA A 64 -12.97 4.12 -16.64
N PRO A 65 -11.92 3.28 -16.73
CA PRO A 65 -11.24 2.73 -15.55
C PRO A 65 -10.50 3.81 -14.76
N ALA A 66 -10.01 4.84 -15.45
CA ALA A 66 -9.26 5.94 -14.87
C ALA A 66 -9.45 7.21 -15.70
N LYS A 67 -9.37 8.38 -15.06
CA LYS A 67 -9.37 9.68 -15.74
C LYS A 67 -8.71 10.76 -14.89
N ALA A 68 -8.28 11.85 -15.53
CA ALA A 68 -7.84 13.08 -14.89
C ALA A 68 -8.95 14.13 -14.91
N SER A 69 -8.88 15.12 -14.01
CA SER A 69 -9.77 16.28 -14.03
C SER A 69 -9.24 17.36 -14.98
N LEU A 70 -10.14 18.14 -15.62
CA LEU A 70 -9.75 19.36 -16.37
C LEU A 70 -9.20 20.46 -15.46
N ASP A 71 -9.48 20.41 -14.16
CA ASP A 71 -8.99 21.36 -13.17
C ASP A 71 -7.69 20.87 -12.48
N THR A 72 -7.14 19.74 -12.92
CA THR A 72 -5.92 19.19 -12.34
C THR A 72 -4.73 20.15 -12.50
N THR A 73 -3.87 20.19 -11.52
CA THR A 73 -2.65 20.99 -11.50
C THR A 73 -1.38 20.15 -11.52
N GLU A 74 -1.55 18.80 -11.53
CA GLU A 74 -0.50 17.81 -11.61
C GLU A 74 -1.00 16.53 -12.29
N PRO A 75 -0.13 15.63 -12.76
CA PRO A 75 -0.55 14.35 -13.33
C PRO A 75 -1.36 13.53 -12.32
N GLN A 76 -2.63 13.29 -12.65
CA GLN A 76 -3.58 12.61 -11.77
C GLN A 76 -4.32 11.51 -12.52
N THR A 77 -4.51 10.37 -11.85
CA THR A 77 -5.37 9.27 -12.30
C THR A 77 -6.39 8.95 -11.24
N ILE A 78 -7.68 9.04 -11.57
CA ILE A 78 -8.78 8.72 -10.65
C ILE A 78 -9.35 7.37 -11.04
N ILE A 79 -9.27 6.41 -10.12
CA ILE A 79 -9.80 5.05 -10.29
C ILE A 79 -11.14 4.97 -9.58
N ASN A 80 -12.19 4.67 -10.32
CA ASN A 80 -13.56 4.66 -9.80
C ASN A 80 -13.97 3.31 -9.19
N LYS A 81 -15.07 3.31 -8.45
CA LYS A 81 -15.65 2.13 -7.80
C LYS A 81 -16.06 1.06 -8.80
N SER A 82 -16.65 1.45 -9.94
CA SER A 82 -17.12 0.48 -10.95
C SER A 82 -15.96 -0.32 -11.54
N TYR A 83 -14.81 0.31 -11.80
CA TYR A 83 -13.61 -0.41 -12.22
C TYR A 83 -13.16 -1.43 -11.16
N ILE A 84 -13.10 -1.03 -9.88
CA ILE A 84 -12.71 -1.92 -8.78
C ILE A 84 -13.64 -3.13 -8.69
N GLU A 85 -14.94 -2.91 -8.77
CA GLU A 85 -15.95 -3.98 -8.66
C GLU A 85 -16.05 -4.87 -9.90
N ASP A 86 -15.93 -4.30 -11.10
CA ASP A 86 -16.23 -5.01 -12.34
C ASP A 86 -14.98 -5.60 -13.01
N SER A 87 -13.78 -5.17 -12.61
CA SER A 87 -12.55 -5.55 -13.33
C SER A 87 -11.45 -6.13 -12.46
N VAL A 88 -11.44 -5.80 -11.17
CA VAL A 88 -10.39 -6.29 -10.24
C VAL A 88 -10.88 -7.55 -9.52
N SER A 89 -9.94 -8.42 -9.15
CA SER A 89 -10.21 -9.60 -8.31
C SER A 89 -10.80 -9.19 -6.95
N GLU A 90 -11.80 -9.91 -6.46
CA GLU A 90 -12.45 -9.62 -5.17
C GLU A 90 -11.47 -9.70 -3.98
N THR A 91 -10.43 -10.52 -4.09
CA THR A 91 -9.40 -10.68 -3.05
C THR A 91 -8.16 -9.83 -3.28
N ALA A 92 -8.19 -8.92 -4.26
CA ALA A 92 -7.10 -8.00 -4.52
C ALA A 92 -6.93 -7.00 -3.37
N ASP A 93 -5.73 -6.51 -3.21
CA ASP A 93 -5.43 -5.35 -2.39
C ASP A 93 -5.32 -4.07 -3.25
N TYR A 94 -5.08 -2.94 -2.63
CA TYR A 94 -4.96 -1.67 -3.35
C TYR A 94 -3.75 -1.64 -4.31
N THR A 95 -2.71 -2.45 -4.10
CA THR A 95 -1.53 -2.46 -4.98
C THR A 95 -1.87 -3.00 -6.37
N THR A 96 -2.76 -3.99 -6.43
CA THR A 96 -3.28 -4.54 -7.69
C THR A 96 -4.17 -3.51 -8.39
N ILE A 97 -5.02 -2.80 -7.65
CA ILE A 97 -5.87 -1.74 -8.19
C ILE A 97 -5.02 -0.61 -8.80
N LEU A 98 -3.98 -0.17 -8.08
CA LEU A 98 -3.08 0.90 -8.51
C LEU A 98 -2.29 0.57 -9.78
N ALA A 99 -2.09 -0.70 -10.09
CA ALA A 99 -1.32 -1.13 -11.25
C ALA A 99 -1.87 -0.61 -12.58
N ILE A 100 -3.15 -0.20 -12.64
CA ILE A 100 -3.77 0.38 -13.84
C ILE A 100 -3.19 1.78 -14.18
N ALA A 101 -2.72 2.55 -13.19
CA ALA A 101 -2.24 3.91 -13.43
C ALA A 101 -0.87 3.92 -14.17
N PRO A 102 -0.59 4.97 -14.98
CA PRO A 102 0.69 5.14 -15.66
C PRO A 102 1.86 5.18 -14.66
N GLY A 103 3.00 4.61 -15.03
CA GLY A 103 4.20 4.62 -14.20
C GLY A 103 4.12 3.82 -12.91
N MET A 104 2.94 3.25 -12.58
CA MET A 104 2.76 2.36 -11.42
C MET A 104 3.14 0.93 -11.79
N THR A 105 3.80 0.26 -10.85
CA THR A 105 4.01 -1.18 -10.91
C THR A 105 3.59 -1.82 -9.61
N GLY A 106 3.16 -3.04 -9.66
CA GLY A 106 2.86 -3.87 -8.51
C GLY A 106 2.51 -5.26 -8.98
N ILE A 107 3.10 -6.26 -8.36
CA ILE A 107 2.71 -7.66 -8.53
C ILE A 107 2.64 -8.27 -7.15
N ASP A 108 1.54 -8.89 -6.86
CA ASP A 108 1.42 -9.76 -5.71
C ASP A 108 2.12 -11.09 -6.02
N VAL A 109 3.40 -11.17 -5.69
CA VAL A 109 4.23 -12.36 -5.95
C VAL A 109 3.92 -13.52 -5.02
N ASN A 110 3.15 -13.31 -3.98
CA ASN A 110 2.69 -14.36 -3.07
C ASN A 110 1.27 -14.83 -3.39
N GLY A 111 0.58 -14.14 -4.29
CA GLY A 111 -0.81 -14.36 -4.66
C GLY A 111 -1.81 -13.58 -3.80
N PRO A 112 -3.06 -13.47 -4.25
CA PRO A 112 -4.08 -12.68 -3.58
C PRO A 112 -4.24 -13.05 -2.10
N GLY A 113 -4.20 -12.04 -1.23
CA GLY A 113 -4.28 -12.21 0.20
C GLY A 113 -2.95 -12.56 0.90
N LEU A 114 -1.82 -12.52 0.20
CA LEU A 114 -0.49 -12.86 0.72
C LEU A 114 0.59 -11.83 0.38
N SER A 115 0.23 -10.63 -0.04
CA SER A 115 1.12 -9.67 -0.72
C SER A 115 2.23 -9.06 0.13
N ASP A 116 2.19 -9.17 1.44
CA ASP A 116 3.06 -8.41 2.35
C ASP A 116 4.54 -8.85 2.39
N GLY A 117 4.92 -9.79 1.57
CA GLY A 117 6.31 -10.27 1.50
C GLY A 117 6.82 -10.37 0.07
N GLY A 118 7.36 -9.31 -0.52
CA GLY A 118 7.92 -9.45 -1.87
C GLY A 118 8.10 -8.12 -2.59
N VAL A 119 7.64 -8.07 -3.83
CA VAL A 119 7.74 -6.88 -4.67
C VAL A 119 6.64 -5.91 -4.29
N LYS A 120 7.03 -4.72 -3.82
CA LYS A 120 6.13 -3.62 -3.49
C LYS A 120 5.87 -2.75 -4.71
N ASN A 121 4.83 -1.93 -4.64
CA ASN A 121 4.54 -0.94 -5.68
C ASN A 121 5.70 0.02 -5.87
N THR A 122 5.89 0.45 -7.11
CA THR A 122 6.71 1.60 -7.45
C THR A 122 5.89 2.61 -8.23
N MET A 123 6.15 3.88 -8.02
CA MET A 123 5.61 4.99 -8.82
C MET A 123 6.77 5.66 -9.57
N ARG A 124 6.78 5.63 -10.90
CA ARG A 124 7.88 6.19 -11.72
C ARG A 124 9.25 5.61 -11.35
N GLY A 125 9.28 4.37 -10.83
CA GLY A 125 10.49 3.72 -10.31
C GLY A 125 10.90 4.16 -8.89
N LEU A 126 10.14 5.02 -8.24
CA LEU A 126 10.26 5.33 -6.82
C LEU A 126 9.60 4.21 -6.01
N PRO A 127 10.28 3.61 -5.03
CA PRO A 127 9.73 2.50 -4.25
C PRO A 127 8.63 2.97 -3.29
N ASP A 128 7.80 2.02 -2.82
CA ASP A 128 6.88 2.25 -1.71
C ASP A 128 7.61 2.89 -0.51
N GLY A 129 6.98 3.91 0.07
CA GLY A 129 7.57 4.77 1.08
C GLY A 129 8.23 6.04 0.54
N SER A 130 8.41 6.16 -0.78
CA SER A 130 8.88 7.41 -1.42
C SER A 130 7.73 8.29 -1.88
N PHE A 131 6.50 7.82 -1.80
CA PHE A 131 5.27 8.55 -2.05
C PHE A 131 4.33 8.41 -0.85
N GLY A 132 3.51 9.42 -0.63
CA GLY A 132 2.54 9.43 0.46
C GLY A 132 1.35 8.54 0.16
N MET A 133 0.73 8.00 1.21
CA MET A 133 -0.58 7.37 1.11
C MET A 133 -1.52 7.94 2.16
N THR A 134 -2.76 8.17 1.76
CA THR A 134 -3.81 8.59 2.67
C THR A 134 -5.03 7.68 2.56
N PHE A 135 -5.80 7.59 3.63
CA PHE A 135 -7.15 7.05 3.61
C PHE A 135 -8.10 8.12 4.14
N ASP A 136 -9.08 8.52 3.32
CA ASP A 136 -9.97 9.66 3.58
C ASP A 136 -9.20 10.97 3.93
N GLY A 137 -8.00 11.13 3.33
CA GLY A 137 -7.11 12.28 3.53
C GLY A 137 -6.26 12.25 4.78
N ILE A 138 -6.23 11.13 5.51
CA ILE A 138 -5.38 10.90 6.68
C ILE A 138 -4.15 10.10 6.24
N PRO A 139 -2.93 10.64 6.36
CA PRO A 139 -1.70 9.89 6.08
C PRO A 139 -1.57 8.69 7.00
N PHE A 140 -1.13 7.57 6.45
CA PHE A 140 -0.84 6.36 7.23
C PHE A 140 0.42 5.66 6.68
N GLY A 141 1.06 4.84 7.51
CA GLY A 141 2.26 4.11 7.13
C GLY A 141 2.94 3.46 8.33
N ASP A 142 4.00 2.67 8.09
CA ASP A 142 4.83 2.14 9.16
C ASP A 142 5.74 3.24 9.72
N THR A 143 5.83 3.36 11.02
CA THR A 143 6.69 4.35 11.69
C THR A 143 8.17 4.02 11.65
N ASN A 144 8.52 2.79 11.29
CA ASN A 144 9.91 2.34 11.20
C ASN A 144 10.52 2.48 9.80
N GLY A 145 9.67 2.51 8.80
CA GLY A 145 9.99 2.77 7.42
C GLY A 145 8.68 3.11 6.74
N PRO A 146 8.61 4.14 5.90
CA PRO A 146 7.34 4.66 5.37
C PRO A 146 6.67 3.73 4.36
N SER A 147 6.72 2.42 4.60
CA SER A 147 6.01 1.41 3.81
C SER A 147 4.57 1.23 4.28
N HIS A 148 3.68 0.83 3.39
CA HIS A 148 2.24 0.91 3.63
C HIS A 148 1.56 -0.45 3.88
N HIS A 149 2.26 -1.58 3.81
CA HIS A 149 1.74 -2.91 4.13
C HIS A 149 0.33 -3.17 3.58
N SER A 150 0.22 -3.32 2.27
CA SER A 150 -1.03 -3.23 1.49
C SER A 150 -2.22 -4.01 2.04
N GLU A 151 -2.03 -5.22 2.54
CA GLU A 151 -3.13 -6.04 3.06
C GLU A 151 -3.42 -5.84 4.55
N SER A 152 -2.58 -5.05 5.23
CA SER A 152 -2.69 -4.92 6.67
C SER A 152 -3.77 -3.94 7.11
N TYR A 153 -4.12 -2.93 6.29
CA TYR A 153 -5.05 -1.87 6.69
C TYR A 153 -6.39 -1.95 5.98
N PHE A 154 -6.41 -1.88 4.65
CA PHE A 154 -7.64 -1.64 3.89
C PHE A 154 -7.79 -2.65 2.76
N PRO A 155 -8.64 -3.67 2.90
CA PRO A 155 -9.01 -4.53 1.77
C PRO A 155 -9.76 -3.75 0.69
N ALA A 156 -9.71 -4.22 -0.56
CA ALA A 156 -10.34 -3.55 -1.70
C ALA A 156 -11.84 -3.27 -1.50
N THR A 157 -12.53 -4.10 -0.72
CA THR A 157 -13.97 -3.93 -0.42
C THR A 157 -14.29 -2.69 0.41
N THR A 158 -13.31 -2.10 1.11
CA THR A 158 -13.47 -0.86 1.89
C THR A 158 -13.24 0.39 1.05
N ILE A 159 -12.71 0.24 -0.17
CA ILE A 159 -12.29 1.35 -1.03
C ILE A 159 -13.42 1.73 -1.98
N GLY A 160 -13.80 3.00 -1.96
CA GLY A 160 -14.77 3.59 -2.88
C GLY A 160 -14.13 4.14 -4.16
N SER A 161 -12.98 4.78 -4.05
CA SER A 161 -12.19 5.29 -5.18
C SER A 161 -10.74 5.51 -4.77
N ILE A 162 -9.87 5.71 -5.75
CA ILE A 162 -8.47 6.04 -5.51
C ILE A 162 -8.08 7.19 -6.43
N ALA A 163 -7.39 8.21 -5.89
CA ALA A 163 -6.69 9.20 -6.69
C ALA A 163 -5.18 8.97 -6.59
N VAL A 164 -4.52 8.80 -7.72
CA VAL A 164 -3.07 8.65 -7.84
C VAL A 164 -2.52 9.95 -8.40
N GLU A 165 -1.80 10.70 -7.60
CA GLU A 165 -1.14 11.94 -7.97
C GLU A 165 0.35 11.68 -8.14
N ARG A 166 0.87 11.95 -9.33
CA ARG A 166 2.25 11.62 -9.69
C ARG A 166 3.17 12.83 -9.58
N GLY A 167 3.16 13.47 -8.41
CA GLY A 167 3.95 14.64 -8.07
C GLY A 167 3.81 14.98 -6.59
N PRO A 168 4.61 15.91 -6.02
CA PRO A 168 4.49 16.29 -4.61
C PRO A 168 3.16 16.95 -4.25
N GLY A 169 2.33 17.26 -5.22
CA GLY A 169 1.07 17.94 -5.02
C GLY A 169 1.22 19.42 -4.67
N ASN A 170 0.19 19.94 -4.03
CA ASN A 170 0.16 21.28 -3.46
C ASN A 170 0.66 21.29 -2.01
N ALA A 171 0.75 22.46 -1.39
CA ALA A 171 1.19 22.59 0.00
C ALA A 171 0.27 21.85 0.99
N GLY A 172 -1.01 21.68 0.66
CA GLY A 172 -2.00 20.93 1.45
C GLY A 172 -1.85 19.41 1.40
N ASN A 173 -1.04 18.85 0.48
CA ASN A 173 -0.76 17.41 0.44
C ASN A 173 0.14 17.01 1.61
N LEU A 174 -0.33 16.08 2.43
CA LEU A 174 0.29 15.72 3.70
C LEU A 174 0.98 14.34 3.60
N GLY A 175 2.06 14.16 4.34
CA GLY A 175 2.77 12.88 4.42
C GLY A 175 4.22 13.01 4.86
N ALA A 176 4.80 11.92 5.37
CA ALA A 176 6.23 11.82 5.71
C ALA A 176 7.11 11.77 4.45
N ALA A 177 6.53 11.33 3.33
CA ALA A 177 7.18 11.23 2.04
C ALA A 177 6.22 11.77 0.97
N THR A 178 6.43 13.02 0.55
CA THR A 178 5.62 13.67 -0.50
C THR A 178 6.39 13.84 -1.81
N TYR A 179 7.61 13.33 -1.89
CA TYR A 179 8.48 13.67 -3.01
C TYR A 179 8.23 12.84 -4.29
N GLY A 180 7.66 11.66 -4.17
CA GLY A 180 7.34 10.78 -5.31
C GLY A 180 5.94 10.96 -5.86
N GLY A 181 5.05 11.54 -5.09
CA GLY A 181 3.63 11.64 -5.37
C GLY A 181 2.78 11.25 -4.17
N SER A 182 1.48 11.07 -4.40
CA SER A 182 0.56 10.55 -3.39
C SER A 182 -0.45 9.57 -3.99
N VAL A 183 -0.91 8.64 -3.16
CA VAL A 183 -2.00 7.72 -3.41
C VAL A 183 -3.06 7.96 -2.36
N ASN A 184 -4.19 8.52 -2.78
CA ASN A 184 -5.28 8.88 -1.90
C ASN A 184 -6.41 7.86 -2.04
N LEU A 185 -6.56 7.00 -1.04
CA LEU A 185 -7.65 6.03 -0.94
C LEU A 185 -8.84 6.70 -0.28
N PHE A 186 -10.03 6.49 -0.81
CA PHE A 186 -11.27 6.99 -0.24
C PHE A 186 -12.18 5.83 0.13
N SER A 187 -12.77 5.88 1.31
CA SER A 187 -13.82 4.94 1.71
C SER A 187 -15.07 5.14 0.85
N GLU A 188 -15.93 4.13 0.82
CA GLU A 188 -17.21 4.25 0.12
C GLU A 188 -18.04 5.40 0.68
N ALA A 189 -18.65 6.19 -0.21
CA ALA A 189 -19.52 7.30 0.18
C ALA A 189 -20.80 6.77 0.85
N LEU A 190 -21.30 7.50 1.83
CA LEU A 190 -22.60 7.24 2.44
C LEU A 190 -23.72 7.77 1.54
N THR A 191 -24.73 6.94 1.30
CA THR A 191 -25.87 7.26 0.43
C THR A 191 -27.10 7.67 1.23
N SER A 192 -28.01 8.40 0.62
CA SER A 192 -29.33 8.74 1.18
C SER A 192 -30.29 7.55 1.21
N ASP A 193 -30.04 6.55 0.36
CA ASP A 193 -30.93 5.39 0.22
C ASP A 193 -30.40 4.20 1.02
N THR A 194 -31.31 3.44 1.63
CA THR A 194 -30.97 2.18 2.30
C THR A 194 -30.61 1.13 1.27
N HIS A 195 -29.48 0.48 1.44
CA HIS A 195 -29.11 -0.67 0.62
C HIS A 195 -28.20 -1.63 1.36
N ALA A 196 -28.22 -2.88 0.91
CA ALA A 196 -27.32 -3.91 1.40
C ALA A 196 -26.67 -4.67 0.22
N ARG A 197 -25.43 -5.03 0.40
CA ARG A 197 -24.63 -5.84 -0.53
C ARG A 197 -24.01 -7.00 0.23
N VAL A 198 -24.21 -8.22 -0.26
CA VAL A 198 -23.59 -9.42 0.30
C VAL A 198 -22.90 -10.17 -0.83
N SER A 199 -21.67 -10.59 -0.64
CA SER A 199 -20.97 -11.40 -1.61
C SER A 199 -20.26 -12.59 -0.99
N ALA A 200 -20.19 -13.68 -1.75
CA ALA A 200 -19.41 -14.87 -1.44
C ALA A 200 -18.55 -15.22 -2.64
N THR A 201 -17.25 -15.40 -2.42
CA THR A 201 -16.27 -15.76 -3.45
C THR A 201 -15.60 -17.07 -3.09
N ALA A 202 -15.45 -17.95 -4.07
CA ALA A 202 -14.64 -19.16 -3.99
C ALA A 202 -13.65 -19.20 -5.16
N GLY A 203 -12.42 -19.68 -4.94
CA GLY A 203 -11.40 -19.60 -5.99
C GLY A 203 -10.31 -20.65 -5.88
N SER A 204 -9.34 -20.54 -6.78
CA SER A 204 -8.13 -21.33 -6.79
C SER A 204 -7.41 -21.26 -5.44
N TRP A 205 -6.62 -22.28 -5.14
CA TRP A 205 -5.81 -22.38 -3.91
C TRP A 205 -6.64 -22.34 -2.63
N GLY A 206 -7.87 -22.89 -2.66
CA GLY A 206 -8.77 -22.90 -1.50
C GLY A 206 -9.20 -21.50 -1.05
N THR A 207 -9.15 -20.51 -1.94
CA THR A 207 -9.59 -19.15 -1.65
C THR A 207 -11.08 -19.13 -1.38
N SER A 208 -11.47 -18.48 -0.28
CA SER A 208 -12.85 -18.18 0.07
C SER A 208 -12.92 -16.80 0.69
N MET A 209 -13.91 -16.00 0.30
CA MET A 209 -14.17 -14.69 0.88
C MET A 209 -15.67 -14.51 1.08
N PHE A 210 -16.02 -13.90 2.18
CA PHE A 210 -17.35 -13.38 2.45
C PHE A 210 -17.23 -11.88 2.71
N ASN A 211 -18.10 -11.09 2.09
CA ASN A 211 -18.22 -9.65 2.37
C ASN A 211 -19.69 -9.26 2.51
N GLY A 212 -19.99 -8.41 3.47
CA GLY A 212 -21.30 -7.79 3.69
C GLY A 212 -21.14 -6.30 3.91
N ASN A 213 -21.88 -5.50 3.13
CA ASN A 213 -21.95 -4.04 3.28
C ASN A 213 -23.42 -3.66 3.45
N TYR A 214 -23.70 -2.86 4.46
CA TYR A 214 -25.03 -2.33 4.74
C TYR A 214 -24.94 -0.82 4.96
N GLN A 215 -25.83 -0.07 4.31
CA GLN A 215 -26.02 1.35 4.52
C GLN A 215 -27.48 1.64 4.89
N THR A 216 -27.67 2.44 5.92
CA THR A 216 -29.00 2.76 6.45
C THR A 216 -29.81 3.70 5.56
N GLY A 217 -29.13 4.45 4.66
CA GLY A 217 -29.72 5.65 4.08
C GLY A 217 -29.91 6.74 5.15
N ASP A 218 -30.66 7.77 4.80
CA ASP A 218 -30.99 8.87 5.70
C ASP A 218 -31.98 8.42 6.76
N PHE A 219 -31.69 8.67 8.03
CA PHE A 219 -32.63 8.50 9.12
C PHE A 219 -32.50 9.62 10.15
N ALA A 220 -33.63 9.97 10.77
CA ALA A 220 -33.68 11.02 11.78
C ALA A 220 -33.40 10.47 13.18
N LEU A 221 -32.52 11.17 13.91
CA LEU A 221 -32.34 11.00 15.34
C LEU A 221 -32.56 12.36 16.04
N GLY A 222 -33.80 12.57 16.54
CA GLY A 222 -34.25 13.89 16.95
C GLY A 222 -34.35 14.83 15.74
N SER A 223 -33.64 15.96 15.77
CA SER A 223 -33.58 16.94 14.67
C SER A 223 -32.41 16.70 13.70
N LEU A 224 -31.59 15.68 13.92
CA LEU A 224 -30.37 15.41 13.16
C LEU A 224 -30.63 14.34 12.11
N THR A 225 -30.11 14.56 10.89
CA THR A 225 -30.06 13.54 9.82
C THR A 225 -28.79 12.73 9.98
N ASN A 226 -28.92 11.42 9.95
CA ASN A 226 -27.83 10.48 10.16
C ASN A 226 -27.76 9.46 9.04
N ARG A 227 -26.55 8.99 8.72
CA ARG A 227 -26.25 7.85 7.84
C ARG A 227 -25.25 6.95 8.52
N VAL A 228 -25.39 5.66 8.33
CA VAL A 228 -24.47 4.65 8.89
C VAL A 228 -24.13 3.61 7.83
N MET A 229 -22.88 3.26 7.73
CA MET A 229 -22.38 2.14 6.92
C MET A 229 -21.60 1.16 7.79
N VAL A 230 -21.85 -0.12 7.59
CA VAL A 230 -21.05 -1.23 8.15
C VAL A 230 -20.56 -2.09 7.02
N ASN A 231 -19.26 -2.36 6.97
CA ASN A 231 -18.67 -3.33 6.06
C ASN A 231 -17.94 -4.42 6.86
N LEU A 232 -18.21 -5.67 6.52
CA LEU A 232 -17.62 -6.86 7.16
C LEU A 232 -16.97 -7.72 6.08
N GLN A 233 -15.76 -8.23 6.34
CA GLN A 233 -15.08 -9.17 5.45
C GLN A 233 -14.38 -10.27 6.23
N ASP A 234 -14.46 -11.50 5.71
CA ASP A 234 -13.66 -12.64 6.12
C ASP A 234 -13.07 -13.29 4.87
N THR A 235 -11.74 -13.45 4.83
CA THR A 235 -11.01 -13.98 3.68
C THR A 235 -10.06 -15.07 4.13
N ASN A 236 -10.01 -16.17 3.39
CA ASN A 236 -9.07 -17.27 3.59
C ASN A 236 -8.51 -17.73 2.24
N THR A 237 -7.20 -18.00 2.18
CA THR A 237 -6.53 -18.56 1.00
C THR A 237 -5.30 -19.36 1.40
N ALA A 238 -4.99 -20.42 0.68
CA ALA A 238 -3.72 -21.13 0.81
C ALA A 238 -2.60 -20.48 -0.06
N GLY A 239 -2.97 -19.58 -1.00
CA GLY A 239 -2.02 -19.03 -1.96
C GLY A 239 -1.50 -20.08 -2.96
N TYR A 240 -0.80 -19.61 -4.00
CA TYR A 240 -0.25 -20.51 -5.02
C TYR A 240 1.10 -21.11 -4.64
N LEU A 241 1.81 -20.51 -3.72
CA LEU A 241 3.10 -21.01 -3.22
C LEU A 241 2.87 -22.11 -2.18
N THR A 242 3.75 -23.12 -2.19
CA THR A 242 3.60 -24.33 -1.36
C THR A 242 3.54 -24.00 0.13
N TYR A 243 2.49 -24.49 0.79
CA TYR A 243 2.26 -24.44 2.24
C TYR A 243 2.25 -23.05 2.87
N GLN A 244 2.04 -22.02 2.06
CA GLN A 244 1.64 -20.70 2.55
C GLN A 244 0.14 -20.65 2.83
N SER A 245 -0.31 -19.69 3.58
CA SER A 245 -1.73 -19.37 3.76
C SER A 245 -1.93 -17.99 4.34
N SER A 246 -3.11 -17.42 4.11
CA SER A 246 -3.56 -16.17 4.74
C SER A 246 -5.00 -16.29 5.19
N ALA A 247 -5.30 -15.69 6.34
CA ALA A 247 -6.66 -15.49 6.84
C ALA A 247 -6.77 -14.04 7.33
N ALA A 248 -7.75 -13.29 6.84
CA ALA A 248 -7.95 -11.89 7.18
C ALA A 248 -9.41 -11.64 7.56
N GLN A 249 -9.62 -10.77 8.55
CA GLN A 249 -10.92 -10.30 9.00
C GLN A 249 -10.91 -8.78 9.08
N ASN A 250 -11.88 -8.14 8.45
CA ASN A 250 -12.03 -6.69 8.48
C ASN A 250 -13.42 -6.30 8.95
N VAL A 251 -13.47 -5.24 9.75
CA VAL A 251 -14.71 -4.59 10.20
C VAL A 251 -14.53 -3.09 10.03
N LEU A 252 -15.42 -2.47 9.27
CA LEU A 252 -15.45 -1.02 9.08
C LEU A 252 -16.83 -0.48 9.46
N LEU A 253 -16.82 0.61 10.22
CA LEU A 253 -17.99 1.42 10.58
C LEU A 253 -17.73 2.86 10.14
N LYS A 254 -18.65 3.45 9.40
CA LYS A 254 -18.63 4.87 9.04
C LYS A 254 -20.01 5.47 9.35
N THR A 255 -20.02 6.61 10.03
CA THR A 255 -21.25 7.35 10.31
C THR A 255 -21.10 8.80 9.87
N GLN A 256 -22.19 9.41 9.47
CA GLN A 256 -22.27 10.83 9.17
C GLN A 256 -23.53 11.42 9.78
N THR A 257 -23.38 12.55 10.48
CA THR A 257 -24.47 13.29 11.12
C THR A 257 -24.44 14.73 10.62
N GLU A 258 -25.55 15.20 10.07
CA GLU A 258 -25.76 16.60 9.77
C GLU A 258 -26.18 17.33 11.06
N LEU A 259 -25.24 18.08 11.65
CA LEU A 259 -25.42 18.79 12.93
C LEU A 259 -26.28 20.05 12.76
N ALA A 260 -26.12 20.73 11.65
CA ALA A 260 -26.83 21.92 11.22
C ALA A 260 -26.65 22.10 9.70
N PRO A 261 -27.41 22.96 9.01
CA PRO A 261 -27.17 23.27 7.61
C PRO A 261 -25.71 23.68 7.36
N GLY A 262 -25.03 22.95 6.49
CA GLY A 262 -23.62 23.14 6.17
C GLY A 262 -22.62 22.61 7.22
N TRP A 263 -23.08 21.91 8.28
CA TRP A 263 -22.22 21.31 9.29
C TRP A 263 -22.38 19.80 9.37
N THR A 264 -21.31 19.08 9.13
CA THR A 264 -21.30 17.61 9.11
C THR A 264 -20.23 17.06 10.06
N LEU A 265 -20.63 16.08 10.86
CA LEU A 265 -19.73 15.26 11.67
C LEU A 265 -19.65 13.85 11.07
N THR A 266 -18.45 13.42 10.71
CA THR A 266 -18.18 12.04 10.27
C THR A 266 -17.37 11.31 11.34
N ALA A 267 -17.79 10.10 11.72
CA ALA A 267 -16.99 9.19 12.53
C ALA A 267 -16.69 7.93 11.72
N PHE A 268 -15.50 7.43 11.87
CA PHE A 268 -14.99 6.26 11.15
C PHE A 268 -14.18 5.39 12.09
N ALA A 269 -14.35 4.09 11.96
CA ALA A 269 -13.55 3.08 12.66
C ALA A 269 -13.33 1.88 11.73
N ASN A 270 -12.07 1.46 11.58
CA ASN A 270 -11.68 0.29 10.81
C ASN A 270 -10.74 -0.59 11.62
N TYR A 271 -11.03 -1.87 11.69
CA TYR A 271 -10.16 -2.88 12.28
C TYR A 271 -9.86 -3.97 11.25
N ASN A 272 -8.59 -4.36 11.14
CA ASN A 272 -8.18 -5.47 10.31
C ASN A 272 -7.25 -6.42 11.10
N GLY A 273 -7.58 -7.70 11.10
CA GLY A 273 -6.78 -8.78 11.69
C GLY A 273 -6.30 -9.73 10.60
N LEU A 274 -4.98 -9.97 10.53
CA LEU A 274 -4.34 -10.78 9.51
C LEU A 274 -3.47 -11.87 10.16
N PHE A 275 -3.68 -13.11 9.77
CA PHE A 275 -2.80 -14.22 10.09
C PHE A 275 -2.27 -14.84 8.81
N GLN A 276 -0.95 -14.99 8.71
CA GLN A 276 -0.30 -15.57 7.55
C GLN A 276 0.69 -16.65 7.97
N VAL A 277 0.74 -17.74 7.19
CA VAL A 277 1.82 -18.70 7.20
C VAL A 277 2.71 -18.37 6.00
N LEU A 278 3.81 -17.69 6.28
CA LEU A 278 4.83 -17.34 5.28
C LEU A 278 6.15 -17.09 5.97
N ASN A 279 7.25 -17.23 5.23
CA ASN A 279 8.56 -16.85 5.74
C ASN A 279 8.77 -15.33 5.57
N ASP A 280 9.24 -14.67 6.62
CA ASP A 280 9.48 -13.21 6.64
C ASP A 280 10.57 -12.78 5.60
N ASN A 281 11.45 -13.71 5.23
CA ASN A 281 12.47 -13.54 4.20
C ASN A 281 12.10 -14.36 2.94
N SER A 282 10.96 -14.14 2.37
CA SER A 282 10.41 -14.92 1.27
C SER A 282 11.22 -14.83 -0.03
N GLY A 283 11.06 -15.81 -0.88
CA GLY A 283 11.75 -16.00 -2.16
C GLY A 283 12.58 -17.28 -2.16
N ALA A 284 12.41 -18.09 -3.20
CA ALA A 284 13.15 -19.34 -3.35
C ALA A 284 14.53 -19.11 -3.96
N THR A 285 15.54 -19.85 -3.47
CA THR A 285 16.87 -19.85 -4.09
C THR A 285 16.88 -20.62 -5.40
N PRO A 286 17.86 -20.42 -6.30
CA PRO A 286 17.99 -21.19 -7.55
C PRO A 286 18.01 -22.70 -7.32
N ALA A 287 18.67 -23.18 -6.28
CA ALA A 287 18.71 -24.60 -5.94
C ALA A 287 17.34 -25.14 -5.53
N GLN A 288 16.58 -24.37 -4.75
CA GLN A 288 15.19 -24.70 -4.39
C GLN A 288 14.28 -24.73 -5.59
N LEU A 289 14.39 -23.73 -6.47
CA LEU A 289 13.60 -23.67 -7.72
C LEU A 289 13.89 -24.85 -8.65
N THR A 290 15.15 -25.26 -8.75
CA THR A 290 15.54 -26.42 -9.57
C THR A 290 14.98 -27.72 -9.00
N THR A 291 14.93 -27.84 -7.66
CA THR A 291 14.48 -29.06 -6.99
C THR A 291 12.97 -29.15 -6.86
N PHE A 292 12.30 -28.04 -6.55
CA PHE A 292 10.90 -28.00 -6.13
C PHE A 292 9.98 -27.21 -7.10
N GLY A 293 10.56 -26.51 -8.06
CA GLY A 293 9.82 -25.67 -9.02
C GLY A 293 9.52 -24.27 -8.53
N LYS A 294 8.85 -23.51 -9.41
CA LYS A 294 8.58 -22.07 -9.21
C LYS A 294 7.53 -21.75 -8.13
N ASP A 295 6.78 -22.74 -7.69
CA ASP A 295 5.75 -22.59 -6.65
C ASP A 295 6.27 -22.87 -5.25
N TYR A 296 7.57 -23.15 -5.10
CA TYR A 296 8.14 -23.49 -3.80
C TYR A 296 8.25 -22.28 -2.89
N ALA A 297 7.78 -22.46 -1.64
CA ALA A 297 8.04 -21.54 -0.53
C ALA A 297 8.33 -22.30 0.76
N LEU A 298 7.37 -23.09 1.24
CA LEU A 298 7.47 -23.84 2.48
C LEU A 298 7.27 -25.34 2.24
N GLN A 299 7.53 -26.15 3.26
CA GLN A 299 7.34 -27.61 3.26
C GLN A 299 6.83 -28.09 4.64
N ILE A 300 6.26 -29.30 4.69
CA ILE A 300 5.69 -29.91 5.92
C ILE A 300 6.30 -31.25 6.28
N THR A 301 7.29 -31.73 5.55
CA THR A 301 7.82 -33.10 5.68
C THR A 301 9.10 -33.17 6.49
N ASN A 302 9.89 -32.10 6.53
CA ASN A 302 11.17 -32.07 7.25
C ASN A 302 11.20 -30.98 8.33
N PRO A 303 10.90 -31.30 9.59
CA PRO A 303 10.94 -30.33 10.68
C PRO A 303 12.37 -29.89 11.07
N ALA A 304 13.41 -30.49 10.49
CA ALA A 304 14.78 -30.02 10.67
C ALA A 304 15.17 -28.88 9.70
N ALA A 305 14.27 -28.52 8.76
CA ALA A 305 14.53 -27.47 7.80
C ALA A 305 13.86 -26.14 8.20
N GLY A 306 14.52 -25.02 8.00
CA GLY A 306 13.97 -23.69 8.23
C GLY A 306 12.70 -23.41 7.41
N SER A 307 12.55 -24.00 6.23
CA SER A 307 11.34 -23.90 5.42
C SER A 307 10.13 -24.69 5.94
N TYR A 308 10.21 -25.31 7.11
CA TYR A 308 9.07 -25.99 7.70
C TYR A 308 7.96 -25.00 8.07
N ALA A 309 6.75 -25.22 7.53
CA ALA A 309 5.67 -24.24 7.58
C ALA A 309 5.29 -23.80 9.00
N ALA A 310 5.33 -24.74 9.97
CA ALA A 310 4.97 -24.45 11.36
C ALA A 310 5.91 -23.48 12.09
N TYR A 311 7.09 -23.18 11.52
CA TYR A 311 8.03 -22.23 12.09
C TYR A 311 7.92 -20.82 11.54
N ASN A 312 7.01 -20.60 10.57
CA ASN A 312 6.95 -19.39 9.80
C ASN A 312 5.52 -18.85 9.76
N HIS A 313 5.23 -17.89 10.63
CA HIS A 313 3.92 -17.25 10.65
C HIS A 313 3.99 -15.81 11.16
N VAL A 314 3.03 -15.02 10.72
CA VAL A 314 2.89 -13.61 11.02
C VAL A 314 1.47 -13.32 11.48
N HIS A 315 1.36 -12.57 12.56
CA HIS A 315 0.09 -12.01 13.03
C HIS A 315 0.16 -10.50 12.95
N LYS A 316 -0.78 -9.88 12.28
CA LYS A 316 -0.92 -8.44 12.21
C LYS A 316 -2.29 -8.00 12.68
N LYS A 317 -2.33 -6.87 13.35
CA LYS A 317 -3.55 -6.18 13.73
C LYS A 317 -3.36 -4.71 13.46
N THR A 318 -4.31 -4.11 12.78
CA THR A 318 -4.34 -2.68 12.52
C THR A 318 -5.69 -2.12 12.90
N ASP A 319 -5.69 -0.90 13.31
CA ASP A 319 -6.89 -0.08 13.44
C ASP A 319 -6.63 1.31 12.84
N MET A 320 -7.70 1.98 12.41
CA MET A 320 -7.73 3.40 12.07
C MET A 320 -9.09 3.96 12.44
N ASP A 321 -9.07 5.00 13.26
CA ASP A 321 -10.28 5.68 13.75
C ASP A 321 -10.13 7.18 13.55
N TYR A 322 -11.21 7.87 13.15
CA TYR A 322 -11.22 9.32 13.09
C TYR A 322 -12.59 9.94 13.38
N LEU A 323 -12.53 11.19 13.82
CA LEU A 323 -13.67 12.11 13.88
C LEU A 323 -13.34 13.32 13.01
N ARG A 324 -14.21 13.66 12.06
CA ARG A 324 -14.06 14.78 11.14
C ARG A 324 -15.26 15.72 11.22
N LEU A 325 -15.01 16.97 11.56
CA LEU A 325 -15.98 18.04 11.57
C LEU A 325 -15.72 18.94 10.37
N GLN A 326 -16.72 19.07 9.51
CA GLN A 326 -16.72 19.99 8.38
C GLN A 326 -17.83 21.02 8.56
N GLY A 327 -17.53 22.29 8.30
CA GLY A 327 -18.51 23.33 8.52
C GLY A 327 -18.34 24.55 7.60
N ASP A 328 -19.46 25.04 7.10
CA ASP A 328 -19.57 26.36 6.48
C ASP A 328 -19.89 27.39 7.57
N VAL A 329 -18.96 28.27 7.84
CA VAL A 329 -19.10 29.34 8.85
C VAL A 329 -19.87 30.54 8.28
N GLY A 330 -20.05 30.58 6.97
CA GLY A 330 -20.70 31.67 6.24
C GLY A 330 -19.72 32.70 5.67
N GLY A 331 -20.21 33.47 4.69
CA GLY A 331 -19.41 34.47 4.03
C GLY A 331 -18.22 33.94 3.24
N GLY A 332 -18.28 32.69 2.75
CA GLY A 332 -17.20 32.01 2.03
C GLY A 332 -16.07 31.52 2.94
N PHE A 333 -16.32 31.38 4.24
CA PHE A 333 -15.37 30.79 5.20
C PHE A 333 -15.80 29.39 5.62
N ALA A 334 -14.94 28.41 5.44
CA ALA A 334 -15.20 27.03 5.80
C ALA A 334 -14.04 26.41 6.58
N ILE A 335 -14.37 25.41 7.39
CA ILE A 335 -13.42 24.67 8.22
C ILE A 335 -13.57 23.16 8.01
N ASP A 336 -12.46 22.43 8.19
CA ASP A 336 -12.38 20.98 8.21
C ASP A 336 -11.36 20.56 9.25
N ASP A 337 -11.81 19.87 10.29
CA ASP A 337 -10.98 19.41 11.39
C ASP A 337 -11.10 17.91 11.58
N THR A 338 -10.00 17.20 11.48
CA THR A 338 -9.93 15.73 11.57
C THR A 338 -9.00 15.31 12.68
N ALA A 339 -9.55 14.80 13.77
CA ALA A 339 -8.79 14.13 14.83
C ALA A 339 -8.77 12.62 14.57
N TYR A 340 -7.60 11.98 14.62
CA TYR A 340 -7.46 10.58 14.27
C TYR A 340 -6.44 9.81 15.11
N THR A 341 -6.54 8.50 15.07
CA THR A 341 -5.53 7.56 15.57
C THR A 341 -5.46 6.35 14.67
N TYR A 342 -4.28 5.77 14.52
CA TYR A 342 -4.12 4.45 13.92
C TYR A 342 -3.00 3.66 14.60
N ALA A 343 -3.07 2.33 14.48
CA ALA A 343 -2.07 1.44 15.03
C ALA A 343 -1.74 0.29 14.09
N TYR A 344 -0.56 -0.24 14.28
CA TYR A 344 -0.08 -1.45 13.65
C TYR A 344 0.65 -2.30 14.68
N VAL A 345 0.26 -3.56 14.78
CA VAL A 345 0.93 -4.55 15.63
C VAL A 345 1.27 -5.76 14.77
N ASN A 346 2.54 -6.03 14.60
CA ASN A 346 3.06 -7.21 13.91
C ASN A 346 3.82 -8.10 14.89
N LYS A 347 3.44 -9.36 14.94
CA LYS A 347 4.19 -10.41 15.65
C LYS A 347 4.57 -11.48 14.63
N THR A 348 5.87 -11.66 14.43
CA THR A 348 6.44 -12.63 13.50
C THR A 348 7.18 -13.71 14.25
N LEU A 349 6.97 -14.96 13.90
CA LEU A 349 7.86 -16.08 14.13
C LEU A 349 8.37 -16.52 12.77
N SER A 350 9.68 -16.55 12.58
CA SER A 350 10.27 -16.96 11.31
C SER A 350 11.63 -17.58 11.53
N THR A 351 12.06 -18.41 10.59
CA THR A 351 13.41 -18.93 10.60
C THR A 351 14.36 -17.95 9.92
N THR A 352 15.62 -17.94 10.34
CA THR A 352 16.65 -17.09 9.73
C THR A 352 17.05 -17.58 8.34
N SER A 353 16.61 -18.77 7.96
CA SER A 353 17.12 -19.40 6.76
C SER A 353 16.17 -20.40 6.12
N ILE A 354 15.53 -19.97 5.05
CA ILE A 354 15.14 -20.84 3.93
C ILE A 354 16.38 -21.21 3.08
N GLN A 355 17.52 -20.58 3.29
CA GLN A 355 18.65 -20.48 2.37
C GLN A 355 19.84 -21.34 2.81
N GLN A 356 19.63 -22.53 3.32
CA GLN A 356 20.75 -23.41 3.65
C GLN A 356 21.48 -23.83 2.37
N THR A 357 22.73 -23.44 2.24
CA THR A 357 23.55 -23.91 1.11
C THR A 357 23.96 -25.37 1.33
N ALA A 358 24.05 -26.14 0.24
CA ALA A 358 24.59 -27.52 0.30
C ALA A 358 25.97 -27.56 0.94
N ALA A 359 26.79 -26.51 0.77
CA ALA A 359 28.08 -26.37 1.39
C ALA A 359 28.00 -26.24 2.92
N ASN A 360 27.05 -25.49 3.46
CA ASN A 360 26.85 -25.35 4.89
C ASN A 360 26.34 -26.67 5.50
N ILE A 361 25.43 -27.36 4.81
CA ILE A 361 24.95 -28.69 5.22
C ILE A 361 26.10 -29.69 5.26
N ALA A 362 26.93 -29.74 4.20
CA ALA A 362 28.07 -30.65 4.12
C ALA A 362 29.17 -30.34 5.15
N ALA A 363 29.34 -29.06 5.51
CA ALA A 363 30.27 -28.63 6.55
C ALA A 363 29.76 -28.85 7.99
N GLY A 364 28.50 -29.31 8.15
CA GLY A 364 27.87 -29.44 9.46
C GLY A 364 27.64 -28.08 10.13
N ILE A 365 27.67 -27.00 9.35
CA ILE A 365 27.35 -25.67 9.81
C ILE A 365 25.85 -25.59 9.79
N THR A 366 25.21 -25.73 10.91
CA THR A 366 23.83 -25.35 11.10
C THR A 366 23.72 -23.84 10.88
N GLN A 367 22.74 -23.45 10.15
CA GLN A 367 22.50 -22.05 9.90
C GLN A 367 21.90 -21.42 11.13
N GLY A 368 22.47 -20.49 11.51
CA GLY A 368 22.29 -19.70 12.67
C GLY A 368 23.64 -19.58 13.25
N ASN A 369 23.95 -18.46 13.77
CA ASN A 369 25.12 -18.30 14.63
C ASN A 369 24.98 -19.32 15.74
N GLY A 370 25.43 -20.54 15.55
CA GLY A 370 25.21 -21.64 16.45
C GLY A 370 25.02 -21.11 17.86
N SER A 371 23.82 -21.28 18.41
CA SER A 371 23.46 -20.63 19.67
C SER A 371 24.49 -21.03 20.68
N ILE A 372 25.32 -20.10 21.08
CA ILE A 372 26.31 -20.37 22.14
C ILE A 372 25.61 -20.04 23.44
N VAL A 373 25.02 -21.04 24.06
CA VAL A 373 24.51 -20.91 25.43
C VAL A 373 25.56 -21.49 26.39
N GLY A 374 26.09 -20.62 27.28
CA GLY A 374 27.11 -21.04 28.23
C GLY A 374 28.40 -21.55 27.60
N GLY A 375 28.76 -21.06 26.39
CA GLY A 375 29.98 -21.52 25.68
C GLY A 375 29.81 -22.80 24.85
N VAL A 376 28.62 -23.39 24.80
CA VAL A 376 28.30 -24.59 24.03
C VAL A 376 27.55 -24.22 22.76
N SER A 377 28.08 -24.57 21.60
CA SER A 377 27.43 -24.42 20.29
C SER A 377 26.42 -25.56 20.07
N PHE A 378 25.14 -25.21 19.90
CA PHE A 378 24.09 -26.20 19.59
C PHE A 378 24.06 -26.44 18.08
N LYS A 379 24.52 -27.60 17.65
CA LYS A 379 24.67 -27.94 16.22
C LYS A 379 23.40 -28.44 15.53
N ASN A 380 22.33 -28.70 16.27
CA ASN A 380 21.13 -29.39 15.76
C ASN A 380 19.84 -28.56 15.88
N ASP A 381 19.93 -27.31 16.28
CA ASP A 381 18.77 -26.41 16.35
C ASP A 381 18.42 -25.86 14.98
N VAL A 382 17.13 -25.58 14.76
CA VAL A 382 16.65 -24.78 13.64
C VAL A 382 16.53 -23.34 14.13
N PRO A 383 17.51 -22.49 13.79
CA PRO A 383 17.52 -21.14 14.28
C PRO A 383 16.40 -20.32 13.64
N GLY A 384 15.74 -19.57 14.47
CA GLY A 384 14.71 -18.66 14.11
C GLY A 384 14.75 -17.39 14.96
N TYR A 385 13.78 -16.58 14.82
CA TYR A 385 13.58 -15.37 15.61
C TYR A 385 12.10 -15.10 15.83
N THR A 386 11.84 -14.43 16.94
CA THR A 386 10.58 -13.74 17.16
C THR A 386 10.80 -12.25 16.95
N LYS A 387 9.92 -11.61 16.22
CA LYS A 387 9.95 -10.17 15.99
C LYS A 387 8.61 -9.57 16.38
N GLN A 388 8.63 -8.48 17.13
CA GLN A 388 7.48 -7.66 17.41
C GLN A 388 7.76 -6.24 16.91
N ASN A 389 6.81 -5.69 16.19
CA ASN A 389 6.77 -4.29 15.80
C ASN A 389 5.38 -3.77 16.13
N ALA A 390 5.29 -2.78 17.00
CA ALA A 390 4.03 -2.19 17.42
C ALA A 390 4.17 -0.67 17.48
N PHE A 391 3.25 0.05 16.83
CA PHE A 391 3.18 1.48 16.95
C PHE A 391 1.74 1.95 17.05
N ARG A 392 1.56 3.12 17.62
CA ARG A 392 0.32 3.89 17.65
C ARG A 392 0.62 5.34 17.34
N VAL A 393 -0.23 5.90 16.52
CA VAL A 393 -0.18 7.27 16.06
C VAL A 393 -1.44 8.00 16.51
N TRP A 394 -1.28 9.26 16.93
CA TRP A 394 -2.34 10.20 17.21
C TRP A 394 -2.08 11.45 16.40
N GLY A 395 -3.08 11.99 15.74
CA GLY A 395 -2.91 13.17 14.92
C GLY A 395 -4.16 14.03 14.81
N ASN A 396 -3.94 15.22 14.31
CA ASN A 396 -4.99 16.16 13.96
C ASN A 396 -4.60 16.89 12.68
N ILE A 397 -5.56 17.07 11.80
CA ILE A 397 -5.45 17.85 10.57
C ILE A 397 -6.53 18.91 10.60
N PHE A 398 -6.13 20.15 10.79
CA PHE A 398 -7.01 21.30 10.70
C PHE A 398 -6.80 22.03 9.38
N ARG A 399 -7.89 22.38 8.70
CA ARG A 399 -7.92 23.17 7.47
C ARG A 399 -8.96 24.26 7.58
N ALA A 400 -8.66 25.42 7.00
CA ALA A 400 -9.59 26.50 6.85
C ALA A 400 -9.46 27.09 5.44
N SER A 401 -10.57 27.50 4.86
CA SER A 401 -10.58 28.17 3.56
C SER A 401 -11.44 29.43 3.61
N LYS A 402 -11.08 30.41 2.79
CA LYS A 402 -11.79 31.68 2.65
C LYS A 402 -11.84 32.09 1.19
N ASP A 403 -13.03 32.14 0.63
CA ASP A 403 -13.27 32.72 -0.70
C ASP A 403 -13.18 34.24 -0.66
N PHE A 404 -12.66 34.82 -1.73
CA PHE A 404 -12.62 36.28 -1.93
C PHE A 404 -12.97 36.65 -3.38
N ASP A 405 -13.59 37.79 -3.50
CA ASP A 405 -13.96 38.40 -4.79
C ASP A 405 -13.70 39.90 -4.72
N PHE A 406 -12.71 40.36 -5.48
CA PHE A 406 -12.40 41.78 -5.64
C PHE A 406 -12.94 42.38 -6.96
N GLY A 407 -13.78 41.61 -7.68
CA GLY A 407 -14.34 41.97 -8.97
C GLY A 407 -13.39 41.73 -10.14
N TRP A 408 -12.13 42.12 -10.05
CA TRP A 408 -11.10 41.86 -11.08
C TRP A 408 -10.26 40.60 -10.79
N LEU A 409 -10.33 40.09 -9.59
CA LEU A 409 -9.61 38.91 -9.14
C LEU A 409 -10.47 38.12 -8.14
N THR A 410 -10.79 36.91 -8.46
CA THR A 410 -11.45 35.98 -7.54
C THR A 410 -10.42 34.91 -7.10
N GLY A 411 -10.72 34.24 -6.02
CA GLY A 411 -9.85 33.16 -5.54
C GLY A 411 -10.26 32.63 -4.17
N GLN A 412 -9.40 31.74 -3.64
CA GLN A 412 -9.58 31.16 -2.33
C GLN A 412 -8.22 31.12 -1.60
N LEU A 413 -8.22 31.55 -0.35
CA LEU A 413 -7.11 31.32 0.57
C LEU A 413 -7.38 30.03 1.34
N ARG A 414 -6.45 29.09 1.31
CA ARG A 414 -6.48 27.86 2.10
C ARG A 414 -5.28 27.84 3.05
N ALA A 415 -5.50 27.50 4.29
CA ALA A 415 -4.44 27.34 5.29
C ALA A 415 -4.79 26.17 6.22
N GLY A 416 -3.78 25.54 6.76
CA GLY A 416 -4.01 24.46 7.69
C GLY A 416 -2.75 24.03 8.43
N VAL A 417 -2.92 23.05 9.27
CA VAL A 417 -1.85 22.44 10.04
C VAL A 417 -2.09 20.95 10.19
N TRP A 418 -1.05 20.17 10.00
CA TRP A 418 -1.01 18.76 10.35
C TRP A 418 -0.05 18.55 11.52
N TRP A 419 -0.59 18.04 12.62
CA TRP A 419 0.18 17.60 13.78
C TRP A 419 0.01 16.09 13.97
N GLU A 420 1.11 15.40 14.29
CA GLU A 420 1.09 13.96 14.57
C GLU A 420 2.14 13.60 15.62
N SER A 421 1.79 12.65 16.49
CA SER A 421 2.69 12.05 17.47
C SER A 421 2.59 10.53 17.39
N SER A 422 3.73 9.85 17.39
CA SER A 422 3.82 8.40 17.28
C SER A 422 4.69 7.81 18.38
N THR A 423 4.29 6.63 18.85
CA THR A 423 5.13 5.75 19.68
C THR A 423 5.40 4.46 18.94
N SER A 424 6.64 3.97 18.97
CA SER A 424 7.08 2.75 18.33
C SER A 424 7.80 1.84 19.32
N GLN A 425 7.42 0.57 19.36
CA GLN A 425 8.06 -0.47 20.16
C GLN A 425 8.47 -1.60 19.25
N ARG A 426 9.76 -1.91 19.22
CA ARG A 426 10.34 -2.96 18.40
C ARG A 426 11.21 -3.87 19.25
N ALA A 427 11.09 -5.16 19.05
CA ALA A 427 11.94 -6.15 19.67
C ALA A 427 12.13 -7.36 18.77
N ARG A 428 13.30 -7.95 18.83
CA ARG A 428 13.61 -9.23 18.20
C ARG A 428 14.40 -10.07 19.17
N SER A 429 14.07 -11.35 19.24
CA SER A 429 14.75 -12.33 20.07
C SER A 429 15.14 -13.53 19.24
N ASP A 430 16.30 -14.10 19.52
CA ASP A 430 16.72 -15.36 18.95
C ASP A 430 15.88 -16.52 19.50
N TYR A 431 15.58 -17.49 18.66
CA TYR A 431 14.62 -18.54 18.90
C TYR A 431 15.10 -19.87 18.31
N ASP A 432 14.88 -20.95 19.05
CA ASP A 432 15.12 -22.31 18.56
C ASP A 432 13.76 -22.97 18.25
N ALA A 433 13.48 -23.13 16.95
CA ALA A 433 12.23 -23.69 16.48
C ALA A 433 12.07 -25.17 16.84
N THR A 434 13.16 -25.94 17.01
CA THR A 434 13.13 -27.38 17.26
C THR A 434 12.82 -27.73 18.69
N LYS A 435 13.07 -26.86 19.66
CA LYS A 435 12.72 -27.12 21.08
C LYS A 435 11.25 -27.43 21.30
N CYS A 436 10.40 -27.00 20.35
CA CYS A 436 8.99 -27.27 20.37
C CYS A 436 8.63 -28.75 20.25
N PHE A 437 9.42 -29.54 19.51
CA PHE A 437 9.13 -30.95 19.27
C PHE A 437 9.58 -31.86 20.41
N ALA A 438 10.46 -31.39 21.27
CA ALA A 438 10.90 -32.14 22.44
C ALA A 438 9.88 -32.12 23.60
N SER A 439 8.86 -31.24 23.52
CA SER A 439 7.86 -31.05 24.55
C SER A 439 6.46 -31.35 23.98
N THR A 440 5.73 -32.25 24.63
CA THR A 440 4.35 -32.64 24.25
C THR A 440 3.34 -31.49 24.38
N ASN A 441 3.71 -30.37 24.95
CA ASN A 441 2.83 -29.22 25.19
C ASN A 441 3.02 -28.07 24.21
N CYS A 442 3.82 -28.21 23.19
CA CYS A 442 4.05 -27.16 22.21
C CYS A 442 3.05 -27.22 21.07
N ASN A 443 2.05 -26.36 21.13
CA ASN A 443 1.15 -26.15 20.00
C ASN A 443 1.56 -24.87 19.26
N PRO A 444 2.29 -24.97 18.13
CA PRO A 444 2.76 -23.80 17.38
C PRO A 444 1.61 -22.93 16.85
N TRP A 445 0.37 -23.42 16.86
CA TRP A 445 -0.81 -22.74 16.38
C TRP A 445 -1.62 -21.97 17.45
N HIS A 446 -1.45 -22.32 18.72
CA HIS A 446 -2.23 -21.74 19.82
C HIS A 446 -1.45 -20.85 20.78
N ASP A 447 -0.16 -21.07 20.90
CA ASP A 447 0.66 -20.34 21.86
C ASP A 447 1.38 -19.18 21.20
N GLN A 448 0.70 -18.03 21.13
CA GLN A 448 1.31 -16.75 20.75
C GLN A 448 2.17 -16.17 21.87
N THR A 449 2.09 -16.72 23.06
CA THR A 449 3.06 -16.51 24.10
C THR A 449 4.25 -17.39 23.76
N PHE A 450 5.27 -16.76 23.22
CA PHE A 450 6.55 -17.41 23.01
C PHE A 450 7.00 -17.97 24.35
N ALA A 451 6.86 -19.27 24.52
CA ALA A 451 7.32 -19.90 25.76
C ALA A 451 8.79 -19.54 25.94
N ASP A 452 9.13 -18.94 27.07
CA ASP A 452 10.51 -18.54 27.42
C ASP A 452 11.53 -19.65 27.22
N SER A 453 11.08 -20.92 27.28
CA SER A 453 11.89 -22.11 27.06
C SER A 453 12.48 -22.25 25.64
N ARG A 454 11.98 -21.50 24.64
CA ARG A 454 12.50 -21.53 23.26
C ARG A 454 13.41 -20.36 22.95
N LEU A 455 13.41 -19.33 23.79
CA LEU A 455 14.32 -18.22 23.62
C LEU A 455 15.75 -18.69 23.84
N VAL A 456 16.65 -18.18 23.03
CA VAL A 456 18.07 -18.44 23.05
C VAL A 456 18.81 -17.19 23.45
N ALA A 457 19.82 -17.30 24.30
CA ALA A 457 20.61 -16.15 24.70
C ALA A 457 21.24 -15.49 23.47
N SER A 458 20.99 -14.21 23.29
CA SER A 458 21.60 -13.42 22.22
C SER A 458 23.02 -13.04 22.57
N ASN A 459 23.94 -13.17 21.61
CA ASN A 459 25.32 -12.72 21.77
C ASN A 459 25.42 -11.22 22.06
N LYS A 460 24.49 -10.41 21.55
CA LYS A 460 24.42 -8.98 21.85
C LYS A 460 23.99 -8.72 23.29
N SER A 461 22.95 -9.38 23.74
CA SER A 461 22.48 -9.27 25.12
C SER A 461 23.53 -9.78 26.11
N ALA A 462 24.29 -10.81 25.73
CA ALA A 462 25.37 -11.32 26.57
C ALA A 462 26.45 -10.26 26.85
N ALA A 463 26.80 -9.44 25.86
CA ALA A 463 27.74 -8.34 26.03
C ALA A 463 27.25 -7.21 26.95
N LEU A 464 25.92 -7.12 27.16
CA LEU A 464 25.26 -6.12 28.01
C LEU A 464 24.73 -6.67 29.33
N GLY A 465 25.18 -7.85 29.77
CA GLY A 465 24.78 -8.45 31.05
C GLY A 465 23.80 -9.61 30.91
N GLY A 466 23.54 -10.10 29.72
CA GLY A 466 22.67 -11.25 29.43
C GLY A 466 21.25 -10.87 29.01
N GLY A 467 20.58 -11.80 28.34
CA GLY A 467 19.21 -11.65 27.84
C GLY A 467 19.00 -12.38 26.52
N PHE A 468 17.79 -12.29 26.00
CA PHE A 468 17.35 -12.96 24.78
C PHE A 468 17.18 -12.02 23.59
N PHE A 469 17.22 -10.71 23.79
CA PHE A 469 16.97 -9.74 22.74
C PHE A 469 18.17 -9.58 21.81
N GLU A 470 17.89 -9.65 20.52
CA GLU A 470 18.82 -9.23 19.47
C GLU A 470 18.80 -7.70 19.32
N TYR A 471 17.61 -7.10 19.47
CA TYR A 471 17.41 -5.68 19.65
C TYR A 471 16.12 -5.38 20.44
N GLN A 472 16.10 -4.23 21.11
CA GLN A 472 14.95 -3.70 21.83
C GLN A 472 14.94 -2.16 21.73
N GLU A 473 13.87 -1.59 21.18
CA GLU A 473 13.77 -0.20 20.81
C GLU A 473 12.40 0.36 21.23
N HIS A 474 12.40 1.56 21.80
CA HIS A 474 11.22 2.29 22.26
C HIS A 474 11.34 3.75 21.80
N SER A 475 11.11 3.98 20.52
CA SER A 475 11.29 5.28 19.89
C SER A 475 9.94 5.99 19.70
N SER A 476 10.01 7.28 19.42
CA SER A 476 8.84 8.08 19.11
C SER A 476 9.19 9.18 18.12
N TRP A 477 8.18 9.76 17.52
CA TRP A 477 8.33 10.97 16.74
C TRP A 477 7.19 11.96 17.05
N ASN A 478 7.46 13.24 16.78
CA ASN A 478 6.44 14.28 16.70
C ASN A 478 6.66 15.05 15.42
N GLN A 479 5.59 15.48 14.77
CA GLN A 479 5.70 16.32 13.59
C GLN A 479 4.66 17.43 13.60
N TYR A 480 5.03 18.53 12.93
CA TYR A 480 4.20 19.71 12.77
C TYR A 480 4.39 20.29 11.37
N GLN A 481 3.31 20.38 10.59
CA GLN A 481 3.36 20.85 9.21
C GLN A 481 2.25 21.88 8.94
N PRO A 482 2.47 23.17 9.22
CA PRO A 482 1.60 24.24 8.76
C PRO A 482 1.79 24.47 7.26
N PHE A 483 0.71 24.82 6.58
CA PHE A 483 0.72 25.14 5.16
C PHE A 483 -0.23 26.28 4.83
N VAL A 484 0.03 26.94 3.70
CA VAL A 484 -0.85 27.96 3.10
C VAL A 484 -0.81 27.85 1.59
N GLU A 485 -1.96 28.04 0.96
CA GLU A 485 -2.16 28.10 -0.48
C GLU A 485 -3.05 29.29 -0.83
N LEU A 486 -2.72 29.93 -1.94
CA LEU A 486 -3.52 31.03 -2.46
C LEU A 486 -3.94 30.72 -3.90
N GLU A 487 -5.15 30.21 -4.06
CA GLU A 487 -5.73 30.00 -5.38
C GLU A 487 -6.22 31.31 -5.96
N LEU A 488 -5.79 31.63 -7.16
CA LEU A 488 -6.08 32.88 -7.85
C LEU A 488 -6.68 32.58 -9.22
N HIS A 489 -7.76 33.28 -9.56
CA HIS A 489 -8.39 33.27 -10.89
C HIS A 489 -8.26 34.65 -11.53
N PRO A 490 -7.10 35.05 -12.09
CA PRO A 490 -6.91 36.33 -12.74
C PRO A 490 -7.68 36.44 -14.09
N LEU A 491 -8.01 35.29 -14.67
CA LEU A 491 -8.90 35.13 -15.83
C LEU A 491 -9.88 33.99 -15.53
N PRO A 492 -11.07 33.95 -16.17
CA PRO A 492 -12.05 32.88 -15.94
C PRO A 492 -11.49 31.44 -16.17
N ASP A 493 -10.57 31.31 -17.12
CA ASP A 493 -9.99 30.02 -17.53
C ASP A 493 -8.60 29.78 -16.99
N LEU A 494 -8.07 30.67 -16.14
CA LEU A 494 -6.70 30.56 -15.58
C LEU A 494 -6.73 30.49 -14.07
N THR A 495 -6.21 29.38 -13.54
CA THR A 495 -5.98 29.17 -12.11
C THR A 495 -4.48 29.14 -11.84
N ILE A 496 -4.01 29.93 -10.86
CA ILE A 496 -2.62 29.96 -10.40
C ILE A 496 -2.64 29.76 -8.88
N THR A 497 -1.93 28.76 -8.38
CA THR A 497 -1.91 28.45 -6.95
C THR A 497 -0.49 28.39 -6.43
N PRO A 498 0.11 29.52 -5.96
CA PRO A 498 1.27 29.49 -5.12
C PRO A 498 0.95 28.93 -3.74
N GLY A 499 1.87 28.19 -3.16
CA GLY A 499 1.73 27.61 -1.84
C GLY A 499 3.06 27.43 -1.12
N PHE A 500 2.98 27.27 0.18
CA PHE A 500 4.14 27.07 1.04
C PHE A 500 3.76 26.15 2.18
N LYS A 501 4.66 25.20 2.50
CA LYS A 501 4.57 24.32 3.65
C LYS A 501 5.88 24.35 4.43
N TYR A 502 5.77 24.44 5.74
CA TYR A 502 6.86 24.21 6.67
C TYR A 502 6.75 22.85 7.28
N VAL A 503 7.85 22.13 7.41
CA VAL A 503 7.92 20.81 8.02
C VAL A 503 8.89 20.85 9.18
N GLU A 504 8.40 20.48 10.36
CA GLU A 504 9.20 20.20 11.53
C GLU A 504 8.96 18.75 11.95
N TRP A 505 10.04 17.97 12.06
CA TRP A 505 9.95 16.55 12.41
C TRP A 505 10.99 16.22 13.47
N GLU A 506 10.52 15.88 14.67
CA GLU A 506 11.33 15.46 15.79
C GLU A 506 11.32 13.94 15.92
N HIS A 507 12.50 13.33 15.97
CA HIS A 507 12.69 11.94 16.31
C HIS A 507 13.29 11.79 17.70
N ASN A 508 12.72 10.90 18.50
CA ASN A 508 13.22 10.51 19.80
C ASN A 508 13.58 9.02 19.75
N VAL A 509 14.85 8.74 19.51
CA VAL A 509 15.40 7.39 19.46
C VAL A 509 15.72 6.92 20.86
N ASN A 510 15.21 5.77 21.25
CA ASN A 510 15.54 5.07 22.49
C ASN A 510 15.70 3.58 22.21
N ALA A 511 16.85 3.23 21.63
CA ALA A 511 17.24 1.86 21.40
C ALA A 511 18.04 1.37 22.61
N VAL A 512 17.38 0.68 23.54
CA VAL A 512 18.02 0.09 24.72
C VAL A 512 19.08 -0.93 24.30
N LEU A 513 18.79 -1.66 23.22
CA LEU A 513 19.69 -2.56 22.51
C LEU A 513 19.48 -2.36 21.01
N GLU A 514 20.49 -1.85 20.34
CA GLU A 514 20.43 -1.51 18.91
C GLU A 514 20.41 -2.76 18.01
N GLN A 515 19.87 -2.58 16.79
CA GLN A 515 19.88 -3.64 15.77
C GLN A 515 21.28 -4.00 15.25
N LYS A 516 22.27 -3.12 15.36
CA LYS A 516 23.62 -3.36 14.87
C LYS A 516 24.37 -4.38 15.70
N ARG A 517 25.25 -5.13 15.06
CA ARG A 517 25.99 -6.25 15.65
C ARG A 517 26.98 -5.87 16.74
N VAL A 518 27.41 -4.65 16.76
CA VAL A 518 28.37 -4.19 17.76
C VAL A 518 27.59 -3.50 18.88
N PRO A 519 27.54 -4.09 20.08
CA PRO A 519 26.87 -3.47 21.20
C PRO A 519 27.69 -2.25 21.66
N VAL A 520 27.25 -1.09 21.33
CA VAL A 520 27.84 0.17 21.76
C VAL A 520 26.95 0.82 22.82
N GLY A 521 26.35 0.05 23.68
CA GLY A 521 25.42 0.57 24.70
C GLY A 521 24.12 1.10 24.13
N PRO A 522 23.23 1.61 24.98
CA PRO A 522 21.96 2.16 24.52
C PRO A 522 22.15 3.40 23.65
N ASN A 523 21.40 3.46 22.53
CA ASN A 523 21.33 4.63 21.68
C ASN A 523 20.12 5.47 22.11
N VAL A 524 20.37 6.58 22.84
CA VAL A 524 19.33 7.50 23.28
C VAL A 524 19.68 8.88 22.74
N GLN A 525 18.89 9.38 21.81
CA GLN A 525 19.11 10.67 21.18
C GLN A 525 17.80 11.29 20.67
N SER A 526 17.76 12.61 20.61
CA SER A 526 16.70 13.37 20.00
C SER A 526 17.30 14.32 18.96
N PHE A 527 16.61 14.45 17.83
CA PHE A 527 17.01 15.40 16.80
C PHE A 527 15.78 15.86 16.02
N THR A 528 15.85 17.09 15.53
CA THR A 528 14.76 17.71 14.80
C THR A 528 15.23 18.13 13.41
N THR A 529 14.40 17.91 12.42
CA THR A 529 14.63 18.29 11.03
C THR A 529 13.61 19.37 10.63
N TYR A 530 14.08 20.39 9.92
CA TYR A 530 13.27 21.52 9.47
C TYR A 530 13.39 21.68 7.96
N HIS A 531 12.26 21.87 7.27
CA HIS A 531 12.25 22.11 5.82
C HIS A 531 11.18 23.11 5.40
N ASP A 532 11.56 23.96 4.48
CA ASP A 532 10.70 24.90 3.78
C ASP A 532 10.39 24.36 2.37
N LEU A 533 9.13 24.17 2.04
CA LEU A 533 8.69 23.55 0.79
C LEU A 533 7.79 24.51 0.02
N PRO A 534 8.29 25.25 -0.97
CA PRO A 534 7.51 26.08 -1.87
C PRO A 534 6.85 25.25 -2.97
N PHE A 535 5.67 25.69 -3.38
CA PHE A 535 4.86 25.12 -4.45
C PHE A 535 4.32 26.22 -5.37
N ALA A 536 4.15 25.93 -6.62
CA ALA A 536 3.42 26.76 -7.56
C ALA A 536 2.82 25.88 -8.65
N THR A 537 1.51 26.00 -8.83
CA THR A 537 0.79 25.29 -9.89
C THR A 537 0.01 26.28 -10.76
N VAL A 538 -0.17 25.90 -12.01
CA VAL A 538 -0.95 26.65 -13.00
C VAL A 538 -1.82 25.67 -13.76
N ASN A 539 -3.11 25.97 -13.88
CA ASN A 539 -4.01 25.30 -14.82
C ASN A 539 -4.63 26.36 -15.75
N TYR A 540 -4.64 26.08 -17.03
CA TYR A 540 -5.26 26.96 -18.03
C TYR A 540 -6.18 26.17 -18.96
N LYS A 541 -7.47 26.50 -18.94
CA LYS A 541 -8.48 25.93 -19.83
C LYS A 541 -8.38 26.60 -21.19
N LEU A 542 -7.76 25.94 -22.16
CA LEU A 542 -7.67 26.42 -23.56
C LEU A 542 -9.05 26.42 -24.23
N GLN A 543 -9.88 25.45 -23.84
CA GLN A 543 -11.28 25.28 -24.27
C GLN A 543 -12.06 24.61 -23.12
N PRO A 544 -13.38 24.61 -23.10
CA PRO A 544 -14.20 23.97 -22.09
C PRO A 544 -13.90 22.45 -21.89
N SER A 545 -13.29 21.82 -22.92
CA SER A 545 -12.93 20.41 -22.94
C SER A 545 -11.43 20.15 -22.96
N TRP A 546 -10.59 21.19 -22.83
CA TRP A 546 -9.15 21.04 -22.96
C TRP A 546 -8.39 21.97 -22.01
N SER A 547 -7.62 21.40 -21.12
CA SER A 547 -6.74 22.13 -20.22
C SER A 547 -5.27 21.74 -20.38
N VAL A 548 -4.39 22.65 -19.98
CA VAL A 548 -2.96 22.42 -19.81
C VAL A 548 -2.59 22.83 -18.39
N TYR A 549 -1.64 22.15 -17.80
CA TYR A 549 -1.18 22.45 -16.46
C TYR A 549 0.35 22.43 -16.35
N ALA A 550 0.87 23.14 -15.37
CA ALA A 550 2.28 23.12 -15.02
C ALA A 550 2.44 23.17 -13.49
N GLN A 551 3.43 22.45 -12.99
CA GLN A 551 3.76 22.40 -11.57
C GLN A 551 5.24 22.58 -11.34
N TYR A 552 5.56 23.42 -10.36
CA TYR A 552 6.82 23.42 -9.63
C TYR A 552 6.54 23.08 -8.18
N ALA A 553 7.21 22.06 -7.65
CA ALA A 553 6.99 21.66 -6.27
C ALA A 553 8.29 21.13 -5.65
N GLN A 554 8.47 21.40 -4.37
CA GLN A 554 9.48 20.74 -3.56
C GLN A 554 8.83 19.70 -2.66
N GLY A 555 9.45 18.53 -2.59
CA GLY A 555 9.01 17.43 -1.75
C GLY A 555 10.10 17.03 -0.75
N ILE A 556 9.67 16.25 0.24
CA ILE A 556 10.55 15.74 1.30
C ILE A 556 10.32 14.24 1.50
N TYR A 557 11.37 13.55 1.90
CA TYR A 557 11.34 12.24 2.51
C TYR A 557 12.09 12.30 3.84
N VAL A 558 11.35 12.19 4.93
CA VAL A 558 11.91 12.13 6.27
C VAL A 558 12.46 10.72 6.51
N PRO A 559 13.75 10.57 6.86
CA PRO A 559 14.30 9.24 7.17
C PRO A 559 13.50 8.56 8.27
N ASP A 560 13.29 7.27 8.12
CA ASP A 560 12.58 6.48 9.11
C ASP A 560 13.36 6.34 10.43
N ILE A 561 12.66 6.00 11.52
CA ILE A 561 13.27 5.80 12.83
C ILE A 561 14.38 4.75 12.74
N SER A 562 14.21 3.70 11.94
CA SER A 562 15.17 2.61 11.84
C SER A 562 16.52 3.06 11.29
N ALA A 563 16.54 4.09 10.44
CA ALA A 563 17.79 4.66 9.94
C ALA A 563 18.63 5.29 11.07
N PHE A 564 17.98 5.85 12.07
CA PHE A 564 18.64 6.47 13.23
C PHE A 564 18.97 5.46 14.33
N GLU A 565 18.17 4.45 14.51
CA GLU A 565 18.41 3.35 15.45
C GLU A 565 19.66 2.53 15.08
N GLN A 566 20.17 2.69 13.86
CA GLN A 566 21.30 1.92 13.31
C GLN A 566 22.61 2.72 13.19
N THR A 567 22.68 3.98 13.58
CA THR A 567 23.77 4.91 13.18
C THR A 567 24.81 5.24 14.24
N THR A 568 24.82 4.59 15.38
CA THR A 568 25.72 4.93 16.50
C THR A 568 27.20 4.94 16.18
N LEU A 569 27.66 4.16 15.21
CA LEU A 569 29.09 4.07 14.89
C LEU A 569 29.59 5.22 14.02
N THR A 570 28.72 5.87 13.25
CA THR A 570 29.15 6.89 12.29
C THR A 570 29.04 8.30 12.84
N ARG A 571 28.18 8.54 13.82
CA ARG A 571 27.77 9.87 14.31
C ARG A 571 27.29 10.83 13.21
N VAL A 572 27.09 10.33 11.99
CA VAL A 572 26.53 11.09 10.88
C VAL A 572 25.06 10.68 10.79
N LEU A 573 24.21 11.54 11.28
CA LEU A 573 22.77 11.35 11.19
C LEU A 573 22.33 11.49 9.72
N PRO A 574 21.50 10.59 9.19
CA PRO A 574 20.95 10.75 7.87
C PRO A 574 20.06 12.00 7.81
N GLN A 575 20.29 12.82 6.80
CA GLN A 575 19.49 14.02 6.52
C GLN A 575 18.28 13.64 5.66
N ALA A 576 17.21 14.41 5.78
CA ALA A 576 16.08 14.27 4.90
C ALA A 576 16.48 14.39 3.42
N GLN A 577 15.88 13.57 2.58
CA GLN A 577 16.01 13.73 1.14
C GLN A 577 15.04 14.82 0.71
N THR A 578 15.45 15.68 -0.19
CA THR A 578 14.57 16.69 -0.78
C THR A 578 14.48 16.50 -2.28
N THR A 579 13.33 16.85 -2.85
CA THR A 579 13.14 16.82 -4.30
C THR A 579 12.77 18.18 -4.84
N THR A 580 13.15 18.40 -6.10
CA THR A 580 12.62 19.47 -6.92
C THR A 580 11.95 18.84 -8.13
N ASN A 581 10.68 19.17 -8.33
CA ASN A 581 9.82 18.61 -9.35
C ASN A 581 9.41 19.70 -10.33
N TYR A 582 9.47 19.36 -11.61
CA TYR A 582 8.90 20.15 -12.69
C TYR A 582 8.04 19.22 -13.52
N GLN A 583 6.79 19.59 -13.73
CA GLN A 583 5.83 18.80 -14.51
C GLN A 583 5.05 19.74 -15.42
N PHE A 584 4.69 19.21 -16.58
CA PHE A 584 3.84 19.88 -17.54
C PHE A 584 2.96 18.83 -18.21
N GLY A 585 1.67 19.08 -18.30
CA GLY A 585 0.74 18.14 -18.90
C GLY A 585 -0.51 18.80 -19.49
N THR A 586 -1.37 17.95 -20.04
CA THR A 586 -2.60 18.35 -20.72
C THR A 586 -3.68 17.31 -20.52
N VAL A 587 -4.90 17.76 -20.36
CA VAL A 587 -6.12 16.92 -20.28
C VAL A 587 -7.09 17.37 -21.36
N TYR A 588 -7.58 16.42 -22.15
CA TYR A 588 -8.55 16.65 -23.20
C TYR A 588 -9.74 15.70 -23.08
N TYR A 589 -10.95 16.23 -23.17
CA TYR A 589 -12.19 15.47 -23.21
C TYR A 589 -12.95 15.76 -24.51
N ALA A 590 -13.48 14.72 -25.10
CA ALA A 590 -14.55 14.78 -26.09
C ALA A 590 -15.74 13.95 -25.57
N ASP A 591 -16.84 13.90 -26.33
CA ASP A 591 -18.07 13.21 -25.91
C ASP A 591 -17.83 11.74 -25.53
N ASN A 592 -16.93 11.05 -26.25
CA ASN A 592 -16.63 9.64 -26.08
C ASN A 592 -15.14 9.32 -25.90
N PHE A 593 -14.31 10.34 -25.69
CA PHE A 593 -12.86 10.18 -25.64
C PHE A 593 -12.23 11.05 -24.57
N THR A 594 -11.33 10.48 -23.77
CA THR A 594 -10.51 11.22 -22.81
C THR A 594 -9.04 10.92 -23.03
N VAL A 595 -8.19 11.93 -22.92
CA VAL A 595 -6.74 11.81 -22.95
C VAL A 595 -6.11 12.70 -21.91
N ASP A 596 -5.14 12.15 -21.21
CA ASP A 596 -4.20 12.86 -20.34
C ASP A 596 -2.77 12.51 -20.79
N ALA A 597 -1.89 13.50 -20.77
CA ALA A 597 -0.46 13.25 -21.06
C ALA A 597 0.41 14.25 -20.32
N ASP A 598 1.54 13.79 -19.81
CA ASP A 598 2.49 14.63 -19.09
C ASP A 598 3.96 14.30 -19.35
N ILE A 599 4.79 15.28 -19.07
CA ILE A 599 6.24 15.13 -18.96
C ILE A 599 6.68 15.57 -17.57
N TYR A 600 7.65 14.85 -17.00
CA TYR A 600 8.14 15.13 -15.65
C TYR A 600 9.65 15.08 -15.53
N TYR A 601 10.15 15.86 -14.58
CA TYR A 601 11.52 15.83 -14.10
C TYR A 601 11.54 15.95 -12.58
N ILE A 602 12.13 14.96 -11.88
CA ILE A 602 12.30 14.92 -10.44
C ILE A 602 13.78 14.80 -10.12
N GLY A 603 14.36 15.84 -9.53
CA GLY A 603 15.72 15.84 -9.00
C GLY A 603 15.72 15.57 -7.50
N VAL A 604 16.40 14.52 -7.06
CA VAL A 604 16.53 14.15 -5.64
C VAL A 604 17.90 14.54 -5.12
N ASN A 605 17.93 15.32 -4.04
CA ASN A 605 19.14 15.66 -3.31
C ASN A 605 19.21 14.85 -1.99
N ASN A 606 20.41 14.69 -1.45
CA ASN A 606 20.67 13.92 -0.22
C ASN A 606 20.15 12.48 -0.30
N ASN A 607 20.23 11.87 -1.50
CA ASN A 607 19.74 10.51 -1.70
C ASN A 607 20.38 9.55 -0.70
N ILE A 608 19.55 8.86 0.10
CA ILE A 608 20.01 7.90 1.11
C ILE A 608 20.26 6.56 0.43
N VAL A 609 21.47 6.05 0.55
CA VAL A 609 21.82 4.70 0.13
C VAL A 609 22.41 3.91 1.30
N PHE A 610 22.06 2.64 1.37
CA PHE A 610 22.65 1.72 2.33
C PHE A 610 23.87 1.07 1.70
N GLN A 611 25.05 1.39 2.23
CA GLN A 611 26.30 0.82 1.72
C GLN A 611 27.16 0.25 2.86
N ALA A 612 28.08 -0.64 2.52
CA ALA A 612 29.03 -1.17 3.49
C ALA A 612 29.85 -0.02 4.11
N CYS A 613 29.81 0.07 5.43
CA CYS A 613 30.58 1.06 6.18
C CYS A 613 31.78 0.39 6.85
N ASN A 614 32.98 0.72 6.36
CA ASN A 614 34.26 0.29 6.98
C ASN A 614 34.64 1.28 8.07
N LEU A 615 33.85 1.41 9.12
CA LEU A 615 33.96 2.55 10.04
C LEU A 615 34.83 2.32 11.26
N SER A 616 35.35 1.13 11.49
CA SER A 616 36.30 0.94 12.59
C SER A 616 37.27 -0.21 12.37
N PRO A 617 38.58 0.05 12.44
CA PRO A 617 39.60 -1.00 12.58
C PRO A 617 39.46 -1.77 13.90
N ILE A 618 38.71 -1.24 14.88
CA ILE A 618 38.61 -1.79 16.24
C ILE A 618 37.54 -2.88 16.32
N PHE A 619 36.52 -2.86 15.45
CA PHE A 619 35.39 -3.77 15.53
C PHE A 619 35.24 -4.76 14.37
N GLY A 620 36.17 -4.79 13.43
CA GLY A 620 36.48 -5.94 12.55
C GLY A 620 35.36 -6.65 11.84
N SER A 621 34.16 -6.16 11.76
CA SER A 621 33.05 -6.83 11.06
C SER A 621 32.91 -6.30 9.63
N ALA A 622 33.47 -7.05 8.70
CA ALA A 622 33.15 -6.88 7.28
C ALA A 622 31.66 -7.20 7.08
N GLY A 623 30.89 -6.22 6.59
CA GLY A 623 29.51 -6.44 6.17
C GLY A 623 28.42 -5.58 6.84
N GLU A 624 28.78 -4.59 7.64
CA GLU A 624 27.81 -3.62 8.14
C GLU A 624 27.42 -2.63 7.04
N THR A 625 26.11 -2.32 6.97
CA THR A 625 25.57 -1.31 6.08
C THR A 625 25.14 -0.09 6.86
N CYS A 626 25.52 1.09 6.41
CA CYS A 626 25.09 2.38 6.95
C CYS A 626 24.21 3.11 5.97
N ALA A 627 23.25 3.85 6.50
CA ALA A 627 22.50 4.84 5.74
C ALA A 627 23.39 6.08 5.53
N ILE A 628 23.70 6.41 4.29
CA ILE A 628 24.54 7.54 3.94
C ILE A 628 23.87 8.37 2.86
N ASN A 629 23.87 9.68 3.04
CA ASN A 629 23.41 10.61 2.00
C ASN A 629 24.53 10.74 0.94
N THR A 630 24.34 10.14 -0.24
CA THR A 630 25.42 10.01 -1.25
C THR A 630 25.14 10.69 -2.57
N GLY A 631 24.38 11.71 -2.63
CA GLY A 631 24.34 12.44 -3.89
C GLY A 631 22.98 12.64 -4.51
N VAL A 632 22.91 12.64 -5.83
CA VAL A 632 21.74 13.04 -6.61
C VAL A 632 21.15 11.82 -7.30
N ALA A 633 19.83 11.65 -7.22
CA ALA A 633 19.09 10.78 -8.12
C ALA A 633 18.19 11.63 -9.04
N THR A 634 17.91 11.11 -10.22
CA THR A 634 17.10 11.81 -11.22
C THR A 634 16.08 10.85 -11.80
N TYR A 635 14.81 11.28 -11.79
CA TYR A 635 13.69 10.59 -12.44
C TYR A 635 13.10 11.53 -13.48
N LYS A 636 12.92 11.06 -14.69
CA LYS A 636 12.32 11.85 -15.77
C LYS A 636 11.65 10.95 -16.79
N GLY A 637 10.60 11.43 -17.40
CA GLY A 637 9.87 10.64 -18.40
C GLY A 637 8.71 11.38 -19.02
N ILE A 638 7.96 10.60 -19.79
CA ILE A 638 6.69 10.97 -20.40
C ILE A 638 5.68 9.88 -20.05
N GLU A 639 4.48 10.29 -19.73
CA GLU A 639 3.35 9.42 -19.41
C GLU A 639 2.12 9.87 -20.18
N GLY A 640 1.19 8.96 -20.37
CA GLY A 640 -0.12 9.29 -20.92
C GLY A 640 -1.10 8.16 -20.72
N GLU A 641 -2.38 8.51 -20.67
CA GLU A 641 -3.50 7.57 -20.62
C GLU A 641 -4.66 8.10 -21.46
N GLY A 642 -5.48 7.19 -21.95
CA GLY A 642 -6.67 7.55 -22.70
C GLY A 642 -7.70 6.44 -22.69
N THR A 643 -8.97 6.85 -22.77
CA THR A 643 -10.12 5.95 -22.86
C THR A 643 -10.99 6.39 -24.03
N TYR A 644 -11.50 5.44 -24.78
CA TYR A 644 -12.48 5.65 -25.83
C TYR A 644 -13.72 4.78 -25.57
N ALA A 645 -14.90 5.39 -25.47
CA ALA A 645 -16.19 4.70 -25.39
C ALA A 645 -16.87 4.70 -26.74
N PHE A 646 -17.37 3.57 -27.18
CA PHE A 646 -18.03 3.40 -28.48
C PHE A 646 -19.51 3.74 -28.37
N ASP A 647 -20.04 4.34 -29.46
CA ASP A 647 -21.43 4.67 -29.60
C ASP A 647 -22.15 3.69 -30.57
N GLY A 648 -23.48 3.84 -30.69
CA GLY A 648 -24.32 3.12 -31.65
C GLY A 648 -24.35 1.61 -31.39
N ASP A 649 -24.05 0.80 -32.39
CA ASP A 649 -24.12 -0.67 -32.28
C ASP A 649 -23.11 -1.27 -31.28
N LEU A 650 -22.11 -0.49 -30.85
CA LEU A 650 -21.08 -0.88 -29.88
C LEU A 650 -21.23 -0.13 -28.55
N GLU A 651 -22.38 0.49 -28.29
CA GLU A 651 -22.66 1.15 -27.03
C GLU A 651 -22.38 0.21 -25.84
N GLY A 652 -21.71 0.71 -24.81
CA GLY A 652 -21.26 -0.06 -23.65
C GLY A 652 -19.89 -0.71 -23.82
N LEU A 653 -19.27 -0.68 -25.02
CA LEU A 653 -17.88 -1.04 -25.23
C LEU A 653 -16.97 0.15 -24.96
N SER A 654 -15.91 -0.04 -24.19
CA SER A 654 -14.83 0.95 -24.06
C SER A 654 -13.47 0.29 -24.11
N VAL A 655 -12.48 1.06 -24.57
CA VAL A 655 -11.07 0.64 -24.59
C VAL A 655 -10.23 1.67 -23.85
N PHE A 656 -9.25 1.17 -23.12
CA PHE A 656 -8.32 1.96 -22.32
C PHE A 656 -6.89 1.62 -22.71
N LEU A 657 -6.04 2.62 -22.73
CA LEU A 657 -4.61 2.46 -22.95
C LEU A 657 -3.85 3.50 -22.14
N ASN A 658 -2.80 3.06 -21.46
CA ASN A 658 -1.80 3.97 -20.92
C ASN A 658 -0.37 3.51 -21.17
N GLY A 659 0.57 4.42 -20.94
CA GLY A 659 2.00 4.13 -21.00
C GLY A 659 2.82 5.13 -20.22
N SER A 660 3.95 4.65 -19.71
CA SER A 660 5.00 5.48 -19.12
C SER A 660 6.35 5.04 -19.68
N LEU A 661 7.12 5.99 -20.14
CA LEU A 661 8.50 5.80 -20.59
C LEU A 661 9.40 6.69 -19.76
N GLY A 662 10.23 6.08 -18.90
CA GLY A 662 10.98 6.82 -17.89
C GLY A 662 12.44 6.42 -17.79
N SER A 663 13.19 7.27 -17.08
CA SER A 663 14.58 7.05 -16.72
C SER A 663 14.78 7.41 -15.25
N ALA A 664 15.05 6.42 -14.41
CA ALA A 664 15.37 6.56 -13.00
C ALA A 664 16.84 6.22 -12.77
N LYS A 665 17.67 7.20 -12.43
CA LYS A 665 19.13 7.03 -12.32
C LYS A 665 19.72 7.69 -11.09
N THR A 666 20.71 7.05 -10.51
CA THR A 666 21.61 7.62 -9.50
C THR A 666 23.04 7.35 -9.92
N GLN A 667 23.93 8.37 -9.85
CA GLN A 667 25.33 8.26 -10.29
C GLN A 667 25.50 7.65 -11.70
N GLY A 668 24.57 7.97 -12.62
CA GLY A 668 24.60 7.46 -14.00
C GLY A 668 24.04 6.03 -14.20
N LYS A 669 23.80 5.28 -13.13
CA LYS A 669 23.24 3.91 -13.15
C LYS A 669 21.74 3.92 -12.93
N TRP A 670 21.03 2.95 -13.51
CA TRP A 670 19.61 2.72 -13.26
C TRP A 670 19.37 2.35 -11.78
N ILE A 671 18.32 2.90 -11.22
CA ILE A 671 17.88 2.54 -9.86
C ILE A 671 17.34 1.13 -9.90
N LYS A 672 17.72 0.34 -8.90
CA LYS A 672 17.27 -1.03 -8.71
C LYS A 672 15.73 -1.07 -8.61
N GLY A 673 15.10 -1.99 -9.35
CA GLY A 673 13.66 -2.20 -9.35
C GLY A 673 12.85 -1.13 -10.10
N ALA A 674 13.51 -0.16 -10.75
CA ALA A 674 12.84 0.83 -11.57
C ALA A 674 12.71 0.33 -13.02
N PRO A 675 11.50 0.08 -13.53
CA PRO A 675 11.29 -0.35 -14.91
C PRO A 675 11.57 0.81 -15.88
N MET A 676 12.05 0.47 -17.07
CA MET A 676 12.34 1.46 -18.11
C MET A 676 11.07 1.99 -18.78
N TRP A 677 10.00 1.21 -18.72
CA TRP A 677 8.67 1.57 -19.23
C TRP A 677 7.60 0.69 -18.59
N THR A 678 6.38 1.19 -18.58
CA THR A 678 5.17 0.43 -18.21
C THR A 678 4.06 0.75 -19.20
N SER A 679 3.12 -0.17 -19.36
CA SER A 679 1.88 0.07 -20.11
C SER A 679 0.75 -0.75 -19.49
N ALA A 680 -0.46 -0.22 -19.56
CA ALA A 680 -1.67 -1.00 -19.29
C ALA A 680 -2.67 -0.76 -20.43
N SER A 681 -3.38 -1.81 -20.82
CA SER A 681 -4.47 -1.74 -21.78
C SER A 681 -5.67 -2.51 -21.25
N GLY A 682 -6.88 -2.07 -21.58
CA GLY A 682 -8.10 -2.71 -21.14
C GLY A 682 -9.21 -2.61 -22.17
N ILE A 683 -10.05 -3.64 -22.20
CA ILE A 683 -11.31 -3.67 -22.95
C ILE A 683 -12.41 -3.94 -21.93
N PHE A 684 -13.41 -3.10 -21.91
CA PHE A 684 -14.57 -3.18 -21.02
C PHE A 684 -15.84 -3.21 -21.86
N TYR A 685 -16.74 -4.12 -21.57
CA TYR A 685 -17.98 -4.24 -22.31
C TYR A 685 -19.16 -4.52 -21.37
N LYS A 686 -20.12 -3.59 -21.37
CA LYS A 686 -21.37 -3.69 -20.60
C LYS A 686 -22.53 -3.78 -21.60
N MET A 687 -23.14 -4.95 -21.69
CA MET A 687 -24.22 -5.25 -22.61
C MET A 687 -25.42 -5.83 -21.86
N GLY A 688 -26.43 -5.01 -21.59
CA GLY A 688 -27.62 -5.41 -20.84
C GLY A 688 -27.25 -5.94 -19.46
N ILE A 689 -27.48 -7.25 -19.22
CA ILE A 689 -27.18 -7.91 -17.96
C ILE A 689 -25.72 -8.41 -17.86
N TRP A 690 -24.94 -8.33 -18.94
CA TRP A 690 -23.59 -8.84 -19.01
C TRP A 690 -22.54 -7.74 -18.87
N LYS A 691 -21.45 -8.07 -18.17
CA LYS A 691 -20.24 -7.23 -18.09
C LYS A 691 -19.03 -8.08 -18.37
N PHE A 692 -18.09 -7.54 -19.11
CA PHE A 692 -16.82 -8.17 -19.45
C PHE A 692 -15.68 -7.17 -19.29
N SER A 693 -14.56 -7.61 -18.75
CA SER A 693 -13.32 -6.85 -18.77
C SER A 693 -12.13 -7.75 -19.05
N VAL A 694 -11.16 -7.21 -19.81
CA VAL A 694 -9.84 -7.82 -20.00
C VAL A 694 -8.82 -6.70 -19.84
N ILE A 695 -7.83 -6.90 -18.99
CA ILE A 695 -6.80 -5.94 -18.69
C ILE A 695 -5.45 -6.62 -18.84
N ASP A 696 -4.52 -6.01 -19.57
CA ASP A 696 -3.13 -6.45 -19.68
C ASP A 696 -2.19 -5.37 -19.19
N LYS A 697 -1.43 -5.67 -18.15
CA LYS A 697 -0.37 -4.82 -17.60
C LYS A 697 0.98 -5.34 -18.04
N LEU A 698 1.77 -4.48 -18.69
CA LEU A 698 3.14 -4.75 -19.11
C LEU A 698 4.12 -3.95 -18.25
N VAL A 699 5.18 -4.61 -17.82
CA VAL A 699 6.30 -3.99 -17.10
C VAL A 699 7.58 -4.25 -17.88
N GLY A 700 8.30 -3.19 -18.19
CA GLY A 700 9.52 -3.22 -18.99
C GLY A 700 10.71 -3.81 -18.23
N GLN A 701 11.84 -3.83 -18.91
CA GLN A 701 13.10 -4.28 -18.33
C GLN A 701 13.51 -3.44 -17.13
N GLN A 702 14.16 -4.09 -16.14
CA GLN A 702 14.68 -3.43 -14.94
C GLN A 702 15.92 -4.15 -14.43
N TYR A 703 16.70 -3.53 -13.55
CA TYR A 703 17.84 -4.15 -12.87
C TYR A 703 17.47 -4.54 -11.45
N SER A 704 17.90 -5.72 -11.02
CA SER A 704 17.73 -6.19 -9.64
C SER A 704 18.88 -5.80 -8.71
N ASP A 705 19.95 -5.21 -9.25
CA ASP A 705 21.13 -4.75 -8.49
C ASP A 705 21.46 -3.29 -8.79
N ALA A 706 22.03 -2.59 -7.81
CA ALA A 706 22.46 -1.20 -7.95
C ALA A 706 23.70 -1.06 -8.87
N GLY A 707 24.42 -2.14 -9.13
CA GLY A 707 25.58 -2.17 -10.03
C GLY A 707 25.22 -2.13 -11.50
N ASN A 708 23.95 -2.40 -11.84
CA ASN A 708 23.46 -2.61 -13.19
C ASN A 708 24.21 -3.71 -13.92
N THR A 709 24.48 -4.79 -13.24
CA THR A 709 25.16 -5.96 -13.79
C THR A 709 24.27 -6.60 -14.85
N ALA A 710 24.82 -6.91 -16.01
CA ALA A 710 24.05 -7.52 -17.11
C ALA A 710 23.35 -8.83 -16.67
N PHE A 711 23.98 -9.59 -15.79
CA PHE A 711 23.40 -10.80 -15.22
C PHE A 711 22.08 -10.54 -14.48
N TYR A 712 21.96 -9.44 -13.71
CA TYR A 712 20.78 -9.09 -12.90
C TYR A 712 19.75 -8.22 -13.64
N LYS A 713 19.84 -8.13 -14.96
CA LYS A 713 18.84 -7.47 -15.79
C LYS A 713 17.63 -8.38 -16.01
N LEU A 714 16.48 -8.00 -15.48
CA LEU A 714 15.20 -8.70 -15.69
C LEU A 714 14.65 -8.38 -17.08
N GLY A 715 14.03 -9.38 -17.71
CA GLY A 715 13.23 -9.20 -18.92
C GLY A 715 11.91 -8.47 -18.64
N ALA A 716 11.28 -7.97 -19.70
CA ALA A 716 9.90 -7.48 -19.61
C ALA A 716 8.94 -8.65 -19.36
N TYR A 717 7.83 -8.34 -18.69
CA TYR A 717 6.75 -9.30 -18.42
C TYR A 717 5.39 -8.63 -18.52
N ASN A 718 4.34 -9.44 -18.69
CA ASN A 718 2.96 -8.99 -18.63
C ASN A 718 2.15 -9.77 -17.60
N ASN A 719 1.05 -9.17 -17.14
CA ASN A 719 0.00 -9.81 -16.36
C ASN A 719 -1.34 -9.45 -16.98
N MET A 720 -2.04 -10.44 -17.53
CA MET A 720 -3.34 -10.27 -18.14
C MET A 720 -4.41 -10.89 -17.27
N ASP A 721 -5.40 -10.08 -16.87
CA ASP A 721 -6.54 -10.49 -16.07
C ASP A 721 -7.84 -10.33 -16.88
N ALA A 722 -8.83 -11.17 -16.61
CA ALA A 722 -10.14 -11.10 -17.23
C ALA A 722 -11.25 -11.34 -16.20
N LYS A 723 -12.36 -10.64 -16.37
CA LYS A 723 -13.56 -10.83 -15.54
C LYS A 723 -14.80 -10.77 -16.40
N ALA A 724 -15.77 -11.62 -16.08
CA ALA A 724 -17.08 -11.64 -16.69
C ALA A 724 -18.12 -11.75 -15.59
N SER A 725 -19.22 -11.01 -15.70
CA SER A 725 -20.37 -11.18 -14.80
C SER A 725 -21.70 -11.08 -15.53
N VAL A 726 -22.71 -11.67 -14.92
CA VAL A 726 -24.10 -11.62 -15.38
C VAL A 726 -25.01 -11.29 -14.20
N SER A 727 -25.88 -10.30 -14.40
CA SER A 727 -26.87 -9.87 -13.41
C SER A 727 -28.21 -10.52 -13.71
N TRP A 728 -28.84 -11.10 -12.69
CA TRP A 728 -30.19 -11.65 -12.74
C TRP A 728 -30.98 -11.17 -11.52
N GLU A 729 -31.92 -10.27 -11.76
CA GLU A 729 -32.63 -9.57 -10.69
C GLU A 729 -31.65 -8.91 -9.70
N ASN A 730 -31.69 -9.28 -8.43
CA ASN A 730 -30.83 -8.78 -7.38
C ASN A 730 -29.53 -9.56 -7.23
N LEU A 731 -29.29 -10.57 -8.08
CA LEU A 731 -28.10 -11.41 -8.04
C LEU A 731 -27.14 -11.06 -9.18
N GLU A 732 -25.85 -11.10 -8.89
CA GLU A 732 -24.78 -11.01 -9.88
C GLU A 732 -23.84 -12.23 -9.70
N PHE A 733 -23.58 -12.94 -10.79
CA PHE A 733 -22.65 -14.06 -10.85
C PHE A 733 -21.41 -13.64 -11.62
N GLY A 734 -20.25 -13.69 -11.00
CA GLY A 734 -18.99 -13.28 -11.59
C GLY A 734 -17.99 -14.42 -11.68
N LEU A 735 -17.19 -14.42 -12.75
CA LEU A 735 -16.02 -15.28 -12.95
C LEU A 735 -14.82 -14.38 -13.25
N GLY A 736 -13.83 -14.42 -12.36
CA GLY A 736 -12.52 -13.74 -12.53
C GLY A 736 -11.43 -14.75 -12.87
N ILE A 737 -10.52 -14.36 -13.74
CA ILE A 737 -9.33 -15.13 -14.12
C ILE A 737 -8.14 -14.22 -13.99
N SER A 738 -7.26 -14.47 -13.03
CA SER A 738 -5.97 -13.78 -12.89
C SER A 738 -4.89 -14.51 -13.70
N ASN A 739 -3.99 -13.74 -14.29
CA ASN A 739 -2.91 -14.23 -15.16
C ASN A 739 -3.44 -15.19 -16.25
N VAL A 740 -4.35 -14.71 -17.11
CA VAL A 740 -5.00 -15.49 -18.19
C VAL A 740 -3.99 -16.25 -19.04
N LEU A 741 -2.84 -15.65 -19.33
CA LEU A 741 -1.79 -16.25 -20.15
C LEU A 741 -0.95 -17.28 -19.42
N ASN A 742 -1.15 -17.43 -18.10
CA ASN A 742 -0.33 -18.28 -17.22
C ASN A 742 1.18 -17.99 -17.36
N SER A 743 1.52 -16.73 -17.51
CA SER A 743 2.90 -16.28 -17.60
C SER A 743 3.59 -16.45 -16.24
N ARG A 744 4.71 -17.18 -16.24
CA ARG A 744 5.50 -17.45 -15.03
C ARG A 744 6.83 -16.72 -15.12
N SER A 745 6.77 -15.45 -15.49
CA SER A 745 7.92 -14.58 -15.65
C SER A 745 8.54 -14.22 -14.30
N LEU A 746 9.86 -13.97 -14.30
CA LEU A 746 10.58 -13.50 -13.13
C LEU A 746 10.26 -12.01 -12.93
N ALA A 747 9.63 -11.69 -11.81
CA ALA A 747 9.18 -10.34 -11.49
C ALA A 747 10.21 -9.56 -10.67
N ALA A 748 10.95 -10.24 -9.79
CA ALA A 748 12.01 -9.62 -8.99
C ALA A 748 13.07 -10.62 -8.55
N VAL A 749 14.25 -10.11 -8.17
CA VAL A 749 15.30 -10.86 -7.49
C VAL A 749 15.79 -10.08 -6.27
N GLY A 750 15.73 -10.71 -5.10
CA GLY A 750 16.42 -10.26 -3.90
C GLY A 750 17.89 -10.69 -4.00
N VAL A 751 18.78 -9.76 -4.37
CA VAL A 751 20.21 -10.06 -4.56
C VAL A 751 20.89 -10.14 -3.20
N ASN A 752 21.27 -11.36 -2.80
CA ASN A 752 21.99 -11.63 -1.56
C ASN A 752 23.45 -12.05 -1.81
N ASP A 753 23.73 -12.65 -2.96
CA ASP A 753 25.07 -12.99 -3.42
C ASP A 753 25.46 -12.09 -4.59
N LYS A 754 26.52 -11.32 -4.41
CA LYS A 754 27.02 -10.38 -5.43
C LYS A 754 27.87 -11.06 -6.51
N THR A 755 28.20 -12.34 -6.33
CA THR A 755 29.02 -13.11 -7.27
C THR A 755 28.13 -14.17 -7.92
N PRO A 756 27.63 -13.96 -9.13
CA PRO A 756 26.85 -14.97 -9.86
C PRO A 756 27.66 -16.26 -10.03
N ILE A 757 27.09 -17.37 -9.64
CA ILE A 757 27.68 -18.69 -9.83
C ILE A 757 27.05 -19.34 -11.05
N GLY A 758 27.73 -19.24 -12.19
CA GLY A 758 27.26 -19.80 -13.47
C GLY A 758 26.10 -19.01 -14.11
N GLY A 759 25.82 -19.32 -15.37
CA GLY A 759 24.78 -18.68 -16.16
C GLY A 759 25.14 -17.29 -16.71
N SER A 760 24.42 -16.88 -17.72
CA SER A 760 24.60 -15.56 -18.36
C SER A 760 23.53 -14.55 -17.94
N SER A 761 22.47 -14.98 -17.30
CA SER A 761 21.32 -14.13 -16.91
C SER A 761 20.53 -14.73 -15.75
N VAL A 762 19.97 -13.86 -14.90
CA VAL A 762 19.00 -14.25 -13.84
C VAL A 762 17.73 -14.88 -14.41
N ASN A 763 17.43 -14.66 -15.68
CA ASN A 763 16.26 -15.25 -16.32
C ASN A 763 16.46 -16.74 -16.67
N ASP A 764 17.69 -17.23 -16.70
CA ASP A 764 18.03 -18.63 -16.91
C ASP A 764 18.41 -19.32 -15.60
N ILE A 765 17.49 -20.08 -15.02
CA ILE A 765 17.70 -20.76 -13.75
C ILE A 765 18.48 -22.08 -13.86
N THR A 766 18.64 -22.62 -15.06
CA THR A 766 19.21 -23.97 -15.25
C THR A 766 20.73 -24.01 -15.03
N ASN A 767 21.40 -22.89 -15.22
CA ASN A 767 22.86 -22.75 -15.13
C ASN A 767 23.33 -22.08 -13.85
N ARG A 768 22.49 -21.97 -12.82
CA ARG A 768 22.86 -21.34 -11.57
C ARG A 768 23.32 -22.35 -10.56
N GLY A 769 24.43 -22.06 -9.93
CA GLY A 769 24.88 -22.80 -8.76
C GLY A 769 24.04 -22.51 -7.52
N SER A 770 24.58 -22.84 -6.33
CA SER A 770 24.00 -22.52 -5.05
C SER A 770 24.18 -21.04 -4.72
N SER A 771 23.36 -20.16 -5.30
CA SER A 771 23.29 -18.73 -4.97
C SER A 771 22.32 -18.51 -3.81
N LEU A 772 22.60 -17.52 -2.98
CA LEU A 772 21.70 -17.05 -1.91
C LEU A 772 20.65 -16.05 -2.41
N ASP A 773 20.65 -15.74 -3.68
CA ASP A 773 19.66 -14.86 -4.29
C ASP A 773 18.25 -15.43 -4.20
N GLN A 774 17.27 -14.59 -3.97
CA GLN A 774 15.86 -14.96 -3.82
C GLN A 774 15.09 -14.54 -5.06
N TYR A 775 14.35 -15.44 -5.63
CA TYR A 775 13.62 -15.28 -6.89
C TYR A 775 12.12 -15.21 -6.64
N TYR A 776 11.47 -14.25 -7.25
CA TYR A 776 10.03 -14.01 -7.18
C TYR A 776 9.42 -14.09 -8.58
N TYR A 777 8.59 -15.09 -8.79
CA TYR A 777 7.89 -15.31 -10.05
C TYR A 777 6.46 -14.81 -9.95
N GLN A 778 5.87 -14.50 -11.12
CA GLN A 778 4.44 -14.23 -11.19
C GLN A 778 3.64 -15.44 -10.69
N PRO A 779 2.48 -15.23 -10.02
CA PRO A 779 1.54 -16.30 -9.67
C PRO A 779 1.11 -17.09 -10.89
N SER A 780 0.80 -18.36 -10.71
CA SER A 780 0.11 -19.16 -11.73
C SER A 780 -1.30 -18.63 -11.96
N ARG A 781 -1.93 -19.03 -13.07
CA ARG A 781 -3.32 -18.66 -13.38
C ARG A 781 -4.24 -19.06 -12.25
N GLY A 782 -5.06 -18.10 -11.79
CA GLY A 782 -6.05 -18.27 -10.77
C GLY A 782 -7.48 -18.08 -11.30
N PHE A 783 -8.45 -18.73 -10.68
CA PHE A 783 -9.88 -18.59 -10.99
C PHE A 783 -10.63 -18.20 -9.72
N GLN A 784 -11.58 -17.28 -9.84
CA GLN A 784 -12.48 -16.90 -8.76
C GLN A 784 -13.91 -16.84 -9.28
N PHE A 785 -14.82 -17.45 -8.54
CA PHE A 785 -16.25 -17.38 -8.78
C PHE A 785 -16.89 -16.61 -7.63
N THR A 786 -17.68 -15.59 -7.95
CA THR A 786 -18.34 -14.72 -6.97
C THR A 786 -19.84 -14.68 -7.22
N VAL A 787 -20.60 -14.74 -6.15
CA VAL A 787 -22.04 -14.43 -6.15
C VAL A 787 -22.24 -13.19 -5.28
N LYS A 788 -22.88 -12.15 -5.84
CA LYS A 788 -23.27 -10.93 -5.13
C LYS A 788 -24.78 -10.80 -5.11
N ALA A 789 -25.33 -10.42 -3.97
CA ALA A 789 -26.75 -10.06 -3.83
C ALA A 789 -26.84 -8.59 -3.41
N ARG A 790 -27.76 -7.84 -4.05
CA ARG A 790 -28.02 -6.42 -3.76
C ARG A 790 -29.49 -6.28 -3.35
N PHE A 791 -29.76 -5.53 -2.28
CA PHE A 791 -31.09 -5.32 -1.70
C PHE A 791 -31.35 -3.83 -1.47
#